data_6c30dea6fc86bd0ae64dd5e6cfca715c
#
_entry.id   6c30dea6fc86bd0ae64dd5e6cfca715c
#
_cell.length_a   1.000
_cell.length_b   1.000
_cell.length_c   1.000
_cell.angle_alpha   90.00
_cell.angle_beta   90.00
_cell.angle_gamma   90.00
#
_symmetry.space_group_name_H-M   'P 1'
#
loop_
_entity.id
_entity.type
_entity.pdbx_description
1 polymer ?
#
loop_
_entity_poly.entity_id
_entity_poly.type
_entity_poly.pdbx_seq_one_letter_code
_entity_poly.pdbx_strand_id
1 'polypeptide(L)'
;MLMKHFTLLACILCSISLCAQHGTINIQTNLDSTAIKQYSIDTLESYQVGPGVIYTRFDITVKTNDIRHCYIYEVDLTNPYNTVEESHSTTMGNTEKMVDAHKRLDAPEHRSIGSVNCNFWIVATQDEGQYNGLTGVPCTGQVRNGKIGTNITNWNIGHGDPDPVLGRKQDIGYLMIDANKKAHIDQFSWDAHLAIGDQAMPIREVNRNRSNPSDNEVVMFNSDMGTKSTLTKEDINKRLGTDLPMIELVVKLEQDWAMNQHLFAEVVSINYTGGTKIQDGYAVFRGRGTGKTFLETAKVGDRVQFIMGMYESLSGERPNIKQLSAGNCYVLREGRLTNRNWNEDYNNKNYPRTGFGVSKDHNTLWLMVMEKPGMYTHEMASILRHFGAWEAAGADGGGSAQFNLGGQILNPTTEGQPRAVGNSIFVFSTAPDDNVVTEMRTQATFMRLPKYASIKPDFLGYNQYGMLIDTKLPGVKLSCAPETGYITEDGYFVCLGSGILTATYDKASLPIQIILVDEASPVMRLDSILISNNTNYEIEILGSVDNKNFAILPAAVDWTIDDPTICQIDENGILTGLKNGNTNIHGTLGKNKFHQYVQVQTVNESSILWENMVEVDERWTLKASSSSWKTDIKTDADGKAYLYMNYNGGRVVQLSLTADTVLYSTPKHLELKFTPQGNLITRLDFGLVTNNGIDGNYACVDITPDQPMSININLDSLFNVKDDIAIYPIKLKNISFSLDKNADKKEYNIPFEGIYLHYGEKTGTGLESLPTPSSPSNAAQKMLYNGQLLIIKNNKIYNILGHEITEKY
;
A
#
# COMPACT_ATOMS: atom_id res chain seq x y z
N MET A 1 28.07 56.07 -6.50
CA MET A 1 26.93 55.77 -5.63
C MET A 1 25.82 55.15 -6.50
N LEU A 2 26.10 53.99 -7.00
CA LEU A 2 25.20 53.14 -7.80
C LEU A 2 25.77 51.72 -7.70
N MET A 3 25.22 50.91 -6.89
CA MET A 3 25.31 49.43 -6.91
C MET A 3 24.77 48.90 -5.59
N LYS A 4 23.51 48.49 -5.60
CA LYS A 4 22.93 47.53 -4.66
C LYS A 4 21.45 47.42 -5.01
N HIS A 5 21.14 46.67 -6.07
CA HIS A 5 19.79 46.07 -6.31
C HIS A 5 19.93 45.11 -7.50
N PHE A 6 20.70 44.07 -7.29
CA PHE A 6 20.67 42.89 -8.14
C PHE A 6 21.09 41.70 -7.30
N THR A 7 20.16 41.10 -6.65
CA THR A 7 20.26 39.69 -6.13
C THR A 7 18.97 39.36 -5.39
N LEU A 8 17.89 39.23 -6.12
CA LEU A 8 16.68 38.54 -5.62
C LEU A 8 15.81 38.16 -6.83
N LEU A 9 16.39 37.41 -7.76
CA LEU A 9 15.63 36.83 -8.87
C LEU A 9 16.34 35.57 -9.37
N ALA A 10 16.46 34.58 -8.53
CA ALA A 10 16.92 33.26 -8.95
C ALA A 10 16.61 32.23 -7.89
N CYS A 11 15.36 31.98 -7.57
CA CYS A 11 14.88 30.75 -6.90
C CYS A 11 13.35 30.65 -7.06
N ILE A 12 12.86 30.89 -8.28
CA ILE A 12 11.56 30.36 -8.74
C ILE A 12 11.91 29.31 -9.77
N LEU A 13 12.48 28.21 -9.33
CA LEU A 13 12.60 27.02 -10.14
C LEU A 13 11.52 26.06 -9.68
N CYS A 14 10.50 26.02 -10.51
CA CYS A 14 9.69 24.85 -10.85
C CYS A 14 9.40 23.85 -9.73
N SER A 15 8.49 24.17 -8.83
CA SER A 15 7.57 23.15 -8.36
C SER A 15 6.57 22.88 -9.50
N ILE A 16 6.93 22.02 -10.43
CA ILE A 16 5.97 21.47 -11.39
C ILE A 16 5.04 20.59 -10.58
N SER A 17 3.90 21.13 -10.19
CA SER A 17 2.76 20.34 -9.73
C SER A 17 2.35 19.45 -10.89
N LEU A 18 2.78 18.21 -10.88
CA LEU A 18 2.28 17.19 -11.80
C LEU A 18 0.84 16.85 -11.41
N CYS A 19 -0.13 17.55 -11.96
CA CYS A 19 -1.47 16.98 -12.14
C CYS A 19 -1.31 15.62 -12.80
N ALA A 20 -2.25 14.70 -12.59
CA ALA A 20 -2.30 13.43 -13.30
C ALA A 20 -1.92 13.65 -14.76
N GLN A 21 -0.66 13.37 -15.11
CA GLN A 21 -0.14 13.58 -16.45
C GLN A 21 -0.28 12.25 -17.17
N HIS A 22 -1.11 12.28 -18.19
CA HIS A 22 -1.12 11.23 -19.20
C HIS A 22 0.08 11.44 -20.12
N GLY A 23 0.95 10.45 -20.22
CA GLY A 23 2.15 10.49 -21.03
C GLY A 23 2.45 9.16 -21.68
N THR A 24 3.61 9.09 -22.30
CA THR A 24 4.14 7.85 -22.88
C THR A 24 5.50 7.52 -22.29
N ILE A 25 5.73 6.23 -22.07
CA ILE A 25 7.00 5.70 -21.60
C ILE A 25 7.54 4.67 -22.60
N ASN A 26 8.82 4.78 -22.93
CA ASN A 26 9.51 3.83 -23.79
C ASN A 26 10.21 2.77 -22.92
N ILE A 27 9.74 1.53 -23.00
CA ILE A 27 10.29 0.41 -22.25
C ILE A 27 11.04 -0.52 -23.21
N GLN A 28 12.31 -0.74 -22.91
CA GLN A 28 13.13 -1.73 -23.61
C GLN A 28 12.73 -3.12 -23.11
N THR A 29 12.27 -3.98 -24.02
CA THR A 29 11.67 -5.28 -23.68
C THR A 29 12.63 -6.47 -23.78
N ASN A 30 13.86 -6.24 -24.26
CA ASN A 30 14.96 -7.19 -24.21
C ASN A 30 16.32 -6.44 -24.25
N LEU A 31 17.42 -7.16 -24.31
CA LEU A 31 18.77 -6.56 -24.40
C LEU A 31 19.08 -5.85 -25.73
N ASP A 32 18.33 -6.17 -26.79
CA ASP A 32 18.42 -5.44 -28.05
C ASP A 32 17.87 -4.03 -27.84
N SER A 33 18.72 -3.02 -28.00
CA SER A 33 18.35 -1.62 -27.83
C SER A 33 17.27 -1.13 -28.81
N THR A 34 16.97 -1.90 -29.85
CA THR A 34 15.90 -1.64 -30.82
C THR A 34 14.56 -2.22 -30.38
N ALA A 35 14.54 -3.12 -29.42
CA ALA A 35 13.32 -3.75 -28.92
C ALA A 35 12.60 -2.87 -27.89
N ILE A 36 12.10 -1.74 -28.34
CA ILE A 36 11.40 -0.75 -27.51
C ILE A 36 9.91 -0.85 -27.78
N LYS A 37 9.12 -0.92 -26.70
CA LYS A 37 7.67 -0.72 -26.73
C LYS A 37 7.31 0.59 -26.05
N GLN A 38 6.37 1.28 -26.62
CA GLN A 38 5.80 2.48 -26.03
C GLN A 38 4.51 2.11 -25.31
N TYR A 39 4.42 2.50 -24.05
CA TYR A 39 3.24 2.32 -23.21
C TYR A 39 2.71 3.67 -22.74
N SER A 40 1.46 3.72 -22.34
CA SER A 40 0.89 4.86 -21.62
C SER A 40 1.39 4.84 -20.17
N ILE A 41 1.69 6.03 -19.66
CA ILE A 41 1.99 6.25 -18.24
C ILE A 41 1.06 7.32 -17.71
N ASP A 42 0.38 7.05 -16.61
CA ASP A 42 -0.56 7.94 -15.94
C ASP A 42 -0.08 8.20 -14.51
N THR A 43 0.34 9.41 -14.22
CA THR A 43 0.66 9.83 -12.85
C THR A 43 -0.65 10.06 -12.10
N LEU A 44 -0.91 9.28 -11.06
CA LEU A 44 -2.11 9.36 -10.24
C LEU A 44 -1.93 10.34 -9.08
N GLU A 45 -0.78 10.29 -8.42
CA GLU A 45 -0.41 11.13 -7.30
C GLU A 45 1.06 11.50 -7.42
N SER A 46 1.40 12.76 -7.13
CA SER A 46 2.79 13.18 -7.01
C SER A 46 2.87 14.40 -6.10
N TYR A 47 3.54 14.27 -4.97
CA TYR A 47 3.72 15.37 -4.02
C TYR A 47 4.94 15.14 -3.12
N GLN A 48 5.47 16.22 -2.59
CA GLN A 48 6.55 16.17 -1.62
C GLN A 48 6.03 15.60 -0.29
N VAL A 49 6.77 14.66 0.28
CA VAL A 49 6.42 13.99 1.55
C VAL A 49 7.39 14.33 2.69
N GLY A 50 8.52 14.92 2.33
CA GLY A 50 9.54 15.38 3.27
C GLY A 50 10.56 16.27 2.59
N PRO A 51 11.56 16.81 3.31
CA PRO A 51 12.58 17.69 2.77
C PRO A 51 13.32 17.05 1.59
N GLY A 52 13.09 17.57 0.37
CA GLY A 52 13.69 17.02 -0.86
C GLY A 52 13.26 15.60 -1.20
N VAL A 53 12.09 15.15 -0.73
CA VAL A 53 11.57 13.80 -0.99
C VAL A 53 10.19 13.91 -1.64
N ILE A 54 10.07 13.40 -2.87
CA ILE A 54 8.83 13.36 -3.63
C ILE A 54 8.35 11.91 -3.69
N TYR A 55 7.10 11.70 -3.35
CA TYR A 55 6.37 10.46 -3.59
C TYR A 55 5.58 10.59 -4.88
N THR A 56 5.61 9.56 -5.71
CA THR A 56 4.78 9.47 -6.92
C THR A 56 4.18 8.08 -7.02
N ARG A 57 2.87 8.04 -7.28
CA ARG A 57 2.13 6.85 -7.70
C ARG A 57 1.73 7.00 -9.15
N PHE A 58 2.03 6.00 -9.96
CA PHE A 58 1.71 6.02 -11.39
C PHE A 58 1.35 4.64 -11.91
N ASP A 59 0.59 4.64 -12.98
CA ASP A 59 0.17 3.45 -13.69
C ASP A 59 0.82 3.37 -15.07
N ILE A 60 1.21 2.16 -15.48
CA ILE A 60 1.65 1.87 -16.84
C ILE A 60 0.66 0.92 -17.47
N THR A 61 -0.01 1.37 -18.54
CA THR A 61 -0.95 0.54 -19.30
C THR A 61 -0.21 -0.22 -20.40
N VAL A 62 -0.03 -1.51 -20.20
CA VAL A 62 0.65 -2.41 -21.16
C VAL A 62 -0.29 -2.79 -22.31
N LYS A 63 -1.55 -3.02 -22.00
CA LYS A 63 -2.68 -3.22 -22.94
C LYS A 63 -3.98 -2.95 -22.20
N THR A 64 -5.09 -2.88 -22.93
CA THR A 64 -6.43 -2.74 -22.32
C THR A 64 -6.62 -3.77 -21.20
N ASN A 65 -6.97 -3.31 -20.00
CA ASN A 65 -7.14 -4.09 -18.78
C ASN A 65 -5.86 -4.79 -18.25
N ASP A 66 -4.68 -4.32 -18.64
CA ASP A 66 -3.40 -4.85 -18.16
C ASP A 66 -2.51 -3.69 -17.68
N ILE A 67 -2.74 -3.27 -16.45
CA ILE A 67 -2.14 -2.11 -15.81
C ILE A 67 -1.08 -2.54 -14.81
N ARG A 68 0.02 -1.78 -14.73
CA ARG A 68 1.11 -1.94 -13.75
C ARG A 68 1.09 -0.76 -12.79
N HIS A 69 0.74 -1.00 -11.55
CA HIS A 69 0.73 0.02 -10.51
C HIS A 69 2.12 0.14 -9.89
N CYS A 70 2.62 1.35 -9.86
CA CYS A 70 3.99 1.65 -9.44
C CYS A 70 4.02 2.78 -8.42
N TYR A 71 4.96 2.68 -7.48
CA TYR A 71 5.22 3.64 -6.42
C TYR A 71 6.70 3.98 -6.42
N ILE A 72 7.05 5.25 -6.35
CA ILE A 72 8.44 5.69 -6.37
C ILE A 72 8.68 6.86 -5.42
N TYR A 73 9.80 6.81 -4.70
CA TYR A 73 10.41 7.98 -4.09
C TYR A 73 11.47 8.54 -5.01
N GLU A 74 11.49 9.85 -5.14
CA GLU A 74 12.61 10.63 -5.65
C GLU A 74 13.20 11.40 -4.48
N VAL A 75 14.46 11.16 -4.17
CA VAL A 75 15.17 11.74 -3.02
C VAL A 75 16.30 12.62 -3.54
N ASP A 76 16.20 13.92 -3.32
CA ASP A 76 17.26 14.89 -3.56
C ASP A 76 18.27 14.86 -2.39
N LEU A 77 19.38 14.18 -2.58
CA LEU A 77 20.42 14.00 -1.58
C LEU A 77 21.21 15.29 -1.29
N THR A 78 21.03 16.34 -2.09
CA THR A 78 21.64 17.66 -1.82
C THR A 78 20.89 18.44 -0.74
N ASN A 79 19.65 18.04 -0.44
CA ASN A 79 18.87 18.67 0.60
C ASN A 79 19.52 18.39 1.98
N PRO A 80 19.82 19.43 2.80
CA PRO A 80 20.50 19.25 4.07
C PRO A 80 19.65 18.53 5.14
N TYR A 81 18.34 18.46 4.96
CA TYR A 81 17.37 17.96 5.94
C TYR A 81 16.84 16.57 5.64
N ASN A 82 17.48 15.79 4.79
CA ASN A 82 17.15 14.38 4.62
C ASN A 82 18.39 13.50 4.77
N THR A 83 18.14 12.22 5.03
CA THR A 83 19.17 11.17 4.99
C THR A 83 18.55 9.86 4.52
N VAL A 84 19.37 9.00 3.94
CA VAL A 84 18.97 7.65 3.53
C VAL A 84 19.81 6.65 4.30
N GLU A 85 19.16 5.70 4.95
CA GLU A 85 19.82 4.73 5.81
C GLU A 85 19.36 3.31 5.55
N GLU A 86 20.30 2.39 5.63
CA GLU A 86 19.99 0.95 5.72
C GLU A 86 19.39 0.65 7.10
N SER A 87 18.42 -0.25 7.15
CA SER A 87 17.85 -0.73 8.40
C SER A 87 17.58 -2.22 8.35
N HIS A 88 18.07 -2.92 9.33
CA HIS A 88 17.73 -4.32 9.64
C HIS A 88 17.15 -4.42 11.05
N SER A 89 16.67 -5.58 11.43
CA SER A 89 16.20 -5.89 12.78
C SER A 89 17.29 -5.58 13.84
N THR A 90 16.88 -5.41 15.09
CA THR A 90 17.80 -5.18 16.21
C THR A 90 18.85 -6.28 16.40
N THR A 91 18.61 -7.43 15.81
CA THR A 91 19.54 -8.58 15.84
C THR A 91 19.60 -9.21 14.45
N MET A 92 20.81 -9.33 13.90
CA MET A 92 21.04 -10.03 12.64
C MET A 92 20.53 -11.47 12.73
N GLY A 93 19.83 -11.92 11.70
CA GLY A 93 19.15 -13.23 11.70
C GLY A 93 17.68 -13.17 12.10
N ASN A 94 17.14 -11.99 12.43
CA ASN A 94 15.73 -11.76 12.57
C ASN A 94 15.21 -10.93 11.37
N THR A 95 14.04 -11.28 10.88
CA THR A 95 13.31 -10.41 9.95
C THR A 95 12.43 -9.43 10.73
N GLU A 96 12.12 -8.28 10.15
CA GLU A 96 11.29 -7.25 10.76
C GLU A 96 10.27 -6.72 9.76
N LYS A 97 9.04 -6.44 10.21
CA LYS A 97 8.05 -5.74 9.36
C LYS A 97 8.48 -4.29 9.20
N MET A 98 8.38 -3.77 7.99
CA MET A 98 8.78 -2.39 7.70
C MET A 98 8.00 -1.34 8.51
N VAL A 99 6.74 -1.62 8.85
CA VAL A 99 5.93 -0.74 9.72
C VAL A 99 6.42 -0.74 11.17
N ASP A 100 6.98 -1.84 11.65
CA ASP A 100 7.57 -1.91 13.00
C ASP A 100 8.95 -1.24 13.02
N ALA A 101 9.76 -1.45 11.97
CA ALA A 101 11.01 -0.72 11.76
C ALA A 101 10.78 0.80 11.68
N HIS A 102 9.74 1.24 10.96
CA HIS A 102 9.36 2.65 10.89
C HIS A 102 9.13 3.23 12.29
N LYS A 103 8.31 2.59 13.11
CA LYS A 103 8.05 3.02 14.49
C LYS A 103 9.29 3.02 15.38
N ARG A 104 10.16 2.02 15.21
CA ARG A 104 11.40 1.87 15.99
C ARG A 104 12.44 2.94 15.67
N LEU A 105 12.49 3.39 14.41
CA LEU A 105 13.50 4.31 13.90
C LEU A 105 13.05 5.77 13.92
N ASP A 106 11.75 6.02 14.00
CA ASP A 106 11.19 7.38 14.05
C ASP A 106 11.54 8.04 15.39
N ALA A 107 12.23 9.16 15.32
CA ALA A 107 12.68 9.92 16.48
C ALA A 107 12.67 11.43 16.17
N PRO A 108 12.68 12.29 17.19
CA PRO A 108 12.87 13.73 17.00
C PRO A 108 14.11 14.02 16.15
N GLU A 109 13.98 14.95 15.19
CA GLU A 109 15.03 15.33 14.24
C GLU A 109 15.59 14.16 13.40
N HIS A 110 14.88 13.03 13.39
CA HIS A 110 15.15 11.84 12.59
C HIS A 110 13.83 11.14 12.25
N ARG A 111 12.91 11.90 11.62
CA ARG A 111 11.57 11.43 11.30
C ARG A 111 11.56 10.52 10.10
N SER A 112 11.03 9.33 10.25
CA SER A 112 10.90 8.37 9.16
C SER A 112 9.84 8.84 8.16
N ILE A 113 10.25 9.14 6.92
CA ILE A 113 9.36 9.49 5.81
C ILE A 113 8.77 8.22 5.21
N GLY A 114 9.62 7.25 4.93
CA GLY A 114 9.20 5.98 4.32
C GLY A 114 10.36 5.08 3.96
N SER A 115 10.05 3.94 3.35
CA SER A 115 11.07 2.93 3.01
C SER A 115 10.61 1.97 1.92
N VAL A 116 11.56 1.23 1.37
CA VAL A 116 11.34 0.06 0.53
C VAL A 116 12.16 -1.12 1.05
N ASN A 117 11.69 -2.36 0.80
CA ASN A 117 12.47 -3.57 1.11
C ASN A 117 13.73 -3.64 0.24
N CYS A 118 14.74 -4.40 0.67
CA CYS A 118 16.00 -4.43 -0.03
C CYS A 118 16.52 -5.84 -0.29
N ASN A 119 17.35 -6.37 0.60
CA ASN A 119 18.14 -7.58 0.36
C ASN A 119 17.30 -8.86 0.48
N PHE A 120 17.70 -9.88 -0.24
CA PHE A 120 17.28 -11.25 0.07
C PHE A 120 17.84 -11.68 1.42
N TRP A 121 17.14 -12.59 2.09
CA TRP A 121 17.62 -13.23 3.31
C TRP A 121 17.48 -14.74 3.23
N ILE A 122 18.23 -15.44 4.07
CA ILE A 122 18.21 -16.90 4.14
C ILE A 122 16.92 -17.35 4.81
N VAL A 123 16.13 -18.21 4.16
CA VAL A 123 14.91 -18.81 4.70
C VAL A 123 15.16 -20.23 5.20
N ALA A 124 14.51 -20.63 6.27
CA ALA A 124 14.74 -21.89 6.97
C ALA A 124 14.58 -23.15 6.09
N THR A 125 13.76 -23.06 5.06
CA THR A 125 13.48 -24.18 4.13
C THR A 125 14.60 -24.43 3.11
N GLN A 126 15.60 -23.53 3.02
CA GLN A 126 16.75 -23.64 2.12
C GLN A 126 18.01 -24.18 2.82
N ASP A 127 17.88 -24.62 4.06
CA ASP A 127 18.96 -24.80 5.03
C ASP A 127 19.52 -26.19 5.10
N GLU A 128 19.77 -26.81 4.00
CA GLU A 128 20.59 -28.03 4.06
C GLU A 128 22.08 -27.66 4.01
N GLY A 129 22.84 -28.08 5.01
CA GLY A 129 24.28 -27.94 5.05
C GLY A 129 24.81 -26.57 5.57
N GLN A 130 25.54 -25.85 4.70
CA GLN A 130 26.32 -24.68 5.11
C GLN A 130 25.52 -23.47 5.62
N TYR A 131 24.20 -23.42 5.40
CA TYR A 131 23.33 -22.30 5.77
C TYR A 131 22.53 -22.53 7.05
N ASN A 132 22.65 -23.69 7.65
CA ASN A 132 21.96 -24.03 8.89
C ASN A 132 22.31 -23.03 10.01
N GLY A 133 21.28 -22.41 10.60
CA GLY A 133 21.45 -21.39 11.64
C GLY A 133 21.67 -19.97 11.13
N LEU A 134 21.53 -19.72 9.83
CA LEU A 134 21.62 -18.40 9.21
C LEU A 134 20.25 -17.82 8.81
N THR A 135 19.15 -18.49 9.13
CA THR A 135 17.78 -18.01 8.82
C THR A 135 17.59 -16.55 9.25
N GLY A 136 17.05 -15.73 8.35
CA GLY A 136 16.85 -14.30 8.54
C GLY A 136 18.08 -13.43 8.29
N VAL A 137 19.26 -14.00 8.17
CA VAL A 137 20.49 -13.27 7.83
C VAL A 137 20.42 -12.83 6.37
N PRO A 138 20.68 -11.54 6.06
CA PRO A 138 20.77 -11.08 4.68
C PRO A 138 21.81 -11.86 3.87
N CYS A 139 21.45 -12.11 2.62
CA CYS A 139 22.28 -12.93 1.75
C CYS A 139 23.62 -12.28 1.38
N THR A 140 23.68 -10.95 1.37
CA THR A 140 24.86 -10.18 0.93
C THR A 140 25.23 -9.06 1.90
N GLY A 141 26.18 -8.20 1.50
CA GLY A 141 26.72 -7.17 2.36
C GLY A 141 25.72 -6.08 2.80
N GLN A 142 25.92 -5.62 4.05
CA GLN A 142 25.20 -4.51 4.64
C GLN A 142 26.14 -3.64 5.44
N VAL A 143 25.97 -2.32 5.33
CA VAL A 143 26.64 -1.32 6.18
C VAL A 143 25.63 -0.29 6.62
N ARG A 144 25.62 0.03 7.92
CA ARG A 144 24.78 1.06 8.50
C ARG A 144 25.64 2.05 9.28
N ASN A 145 25.59 3.32 8.90
CA ASN A 145 26.38 4.39 9.53
C ASN A 145 27.90 4.07 9.63
N GLY A 146 28.45 3.42 8.59
CA GLY A 146 29.85 2.98 8.55
C GLY A 146 30.17 1.70 9.31
N LYS A 147 29.20 1.14 10.05
CA LYS A 147 29.34 -0.15 10.75
C LYS A 147 28.87 -1.28 9.84
N ILE A 148 29.74 -2.28 9.70
CA ILE A 148 29.43 -3.46 8.89
C ILE A 148 28.41 -4.37 9.61
N GLY A 149 27.27 -4.65 8.98
CA GLY A 149 26.30 -5.63 9.47
C GLY A 149 26.65 -7.03 8.99
N THR A 150 26.76 -7.23 7.69
CA THR A 150 27.26 -8.45 7.05
C THR A 150 28.19 -8.09 5.91
N ASN A 151 29.19 -8.94 5.68
CA ASN A 151 30.11 -8.74 4.58
C ASN A 151 29.54 -9.23 3.24
N ILE A 152 30.16 -8.77 2.17
CA ILE A 152 29.97 -9.30 0.83
C ILE A 152 30.47 -10.74 0.82
N THR A 153 29.63 -11.64 0.36
CA THR A 153 30.00 -13.04 0.15
C THR A 153 30.02 -13.37 -1.33
N ASN A 154 30.79 -14.36 -1.71
CA ASN A 154 30.74 -14.95 -3.04
C ASN A 154 29.47 -15.79 -3.25
N TRP A 155 28.44 -15.57 -2.45
CA TRP A 155 27.21 -16.29 -2.57
C TRP A 155 26.47 -15.80 -3.81
N ASN A 156 26.32 -16.69 -4.75
CA ASN A 156 25.62 -16.45 -5.98
C ASN A 156 24.11 -16.61 -5.74
N ILE A 157 23.40 -15.52 -5.47
CA ILE A 157 21.94 -15.54 -5.40
C ILE A 157 21.36 -15.56 -6.81
N GLY A 158 22.09 -15.02 -7.76
CA GLY A 158 21.72 -14.97 -9.15
C GLY A 158 22.28 -16.18 -9.90
N HIS A 159 21.45 -16.84 -10.62
CA HIS A 159 21.79 -17.88 -11.56
C HIS A 159 22.21 -17.29 -12.91
N GLY A 160 22.90 -16.15 -12.91
CA GLY A 160 23.29 -15.44 -14.13
C GLY A 160 24.55 -15.99 -14.76
N ASP A 161 24.75 -15.73 -16.06
CA ASP A 161 26.03 -15.83 -16.71
C ASP A 161 27.05 -14.87 -16.07
N PRO A 162 28.35 -15.16 -16.15
CA PRO A 162 29.36 -14.22 -15.70
C PRO A 162 29.18 -12.85 -16.34
N ASP A 163 29.30 -11.77 -15.55
CA ASP A 163 29.43 -10.43 -16.13
C ASP A 163 30.57 -10.43 -17.14
N PRO A 164 30.34 -10.08 -18.40
CA PRO A 164 31.35 -10.19 -19.45
C PRO A 164 32.53 -9.25 -19.20
N VAL A 165 32.38 -8.21 -18.38
CA VAL A 165 33.46 -7.26 -18.04
C VAL A 165 34.26 -7.76 -16.85
N LEU A 166 33.56 -8.30 -15.81
CA LEU A 166 34.20 -8.74 -14.57
C LEU A 166 34.60 -10.22 -14.56
N GLY A 167 34.10 -11.02 -15.51
CA GLY A 167 34.33 -12.48 -15.56
C GLY A 167 33.78 -13.23 -14.36
N ARG A 168 32.92 -12.60 -13.56
CA ARG A 168 32.34 -13.14 -12.33
C ARG A 168 30.89 -13.48 -12.51
N LYS A 169 30.44 -14.61 -11.93
CA LYS A 169 29.02 -14.98 -11.92
C LYS A 169 28.17 -14.12 -10.97
N GLN A 170 28.72 -13.06 -10.38
CA GLN A 170 28.03 -12.16 -9.48
C GLN A 170 27.81 -10.84 -10.17
N ASP A 171 26.56 -10.51 -10.38
CA ASP A 171 26.15 -9.21 -10.86
C ASP A 171 25.17 -8.54 -9.87
N ILE A 172 25.47 -8.74 -8.57
CA ILE A 172 24.75 -8.08 -7.48
C ILE A 172 25.08 -6.60 -7.51
N GLY A 173 24.06 -5.78 -7.69
CA GLY A 173 24.13 -4.34 -7.55
C GLY A 173 23.94 -3.94 -6.09
N TYR A 174 24.88 -3.17 -5.56
CA TYR A 174 24.81 -2.61 -4.22
C TYR A 174 24.46 -1.13 -4.30
N LEU A 175 23.39 -0.72 -3.61
CA LEU A 175 23.17 0.68 -3.31
C LEU A 175 24.09 1.08 -2.16
N MET A 176 24.91 2.10 -2.38
CA MET A 176 25.78 2.70 -1.40
C MET A 176 25.49 4.20 -1.26
N ILE A 177 25.52 4.70 -0.05
CA ILE A 177 25.56 6.15 0.24
C ILE A 177 26.91 6.43 0.90
N ASP A 178 27.67 7.36 0.35
CA ASP A 178 28.97 7.76 0.86
C ASP A 178 28.86 8.82 1.98
N ALA A 179 30.00 9.20 2.55
CA ALA A 179 30.09 10.22 3.60
C ALA A 179 29.66 11.62 3.12
N ASN A 180 29.60 11.88 1.82
CA ASN A 180 29.16 13.13 1.23
C ASN A 180 27.68 13.09 0.82
N LYS A 181 26.93 12.08 1.27
CA LYS A 181 25.54 11.81 0.88
C LYS A 181 25.35 11.53 -0.61
N LYS A 182 26.38 11.11 -1.33
CA LYS A 182 26.27 10.69 -2.73
C LYS A 182 25.80 9.26 -2.79
N ALA A 183 24.81 8.98 -3.65
CA ALA A 183 24.37 7.64 -3.92
C ALA A 183 25.16 7.01 -5.07
N HIS A 184 25.48 5.73 -4.93
CA HIS A 184 26.17 4.96 -5.94
C HIS A 184 25.51 3.59 -6.08
N ILE A 185 25.48 3.05 -7.28
CA ILE A 185 25.15 1.64 -7.51
C ILE A 185 26.34 1.02 -8.22
N ASP A 186 27.01 0.06 -7.56
CA ASP A 186 28.14 -0.66 -8.11
C ASP A 186 28.23 -2.10 -7.58
N GLN A 187 29.21 -2.82 -8.04
CA GLN A 187 29.62 -4.12 -7.55
C GLN A 187 30.82 -3.96 -6.66
N PHE A 188 30.82 -4.62 -5.50
CA PHE A 188 31.88 -4.50 -4.50
C PHE A 188 32.57 -5.83 -4.26
N SER A 189 33.84 -5.75 -3.92
CA SER A 189 34.66 -6.88 -3.47
C SER A 189 35.08 -6.69 -2.04
N TRP A 190 35.19 -7.79 -1.30
CA TRP A 190 35.58 -7.82 0.11
C TRP A 190 37.10 -7.97 0.29
N ASP A 191 37.70 -7.12 1.13
CA ASP A 191 39.12 -7.10 1.41
C ASP A 191 39.35 -6.61 2.85
N ALA A 192 38.98 -7.39 3.83
CA ALA A 192 39.11 -7.07 5.25
C ALA A 192 40.19 -7.91 5.90
N HIS A 193 40.97 -7.28 6.77
CA HIS A 193 42.14 -7.91 7.45
C HIS A 193 42.22 -7.48 8.90
N LEU A 194 42.64 -8.39 9.76
CA LEU A 194 43.07 -8.14 11.12
C LEU A 194 44.62 -8.23 11.19
N ALA A 195 45.26 -7.26 11.77
CA ALA A 195 46.69 -7.23 12.04
C ALA A 195 47.00 -7.29 13.55
N ILE A 196 47.92 -8.15 13.92
CA ILE A 196 48.44 -8.34 15.28
C ILE A 196 49.96 -8.29 15.19
N GLY A 197 50.58 -7.24 15.73
CA GLY A 197 52.00 -6.97 15.49
C GLY A 197 52.31 -6.84 13.99
N ASP A 198 53.33 -7.58 13.52
CA ASP A 198 53.75 -7.57 12.14
C ASP A 198 53.01 -8.61 11.24
N GLN A 199 52.04 -9.32 11.80
CA GLN A 199 51.29 -10.35 11.08
C GLN A 199 49.87 -9.85 10.77
N ALA A 200 49.34 -10.23 9.61
CA ALA A 200 47.97 -9.93 9.22
C ALA A 200 47.26 -11.18 8.65
N MET A 201 45.95 -11.28 8.91
CA MET A 201 45.13 -12.36 8.43
C MET A 201 43.80 -11.83 7.90
N PRO A 202 43.29 -12.35 6.77
CA PRO A 202 41.99 -11.94 6.25
C PRO A 202 40.86 -12.23 7.23
N ILE A 203 39.91 -11.27 7.37
CA ILE A 203 38.61 -11.48 8.01
C ILE A 203 37.67 -12.04 6.95
N ARG A 204 37.32 -13.29 7.08
CA ARG A 204 36.54 -14.01 6.09
C ARG A 204 35.08 -13.59 6.09
N GLU A 205 34.49 -13.44 7.27
CA GLU A 205 33.09 -13.15 7.46
C GLU A 205 32.82 -12.25 8.65
N VAL A 206 31.68 -11.54 8.54
CA VAL A 206 31.16 -10.70 9.62
C VAL A 206 29.73 -11.13 9.94
N ASN A 207 29.45 -11.36 11.23
CA ASN A 207 28.12 -11.67 11.77
C ASN A 207 27.41 -12.86 11.09
N ARG A 208 28.17 -13.78 10.51
CA ARG A 208 27.66 -15.01 9.93
C ARG A 208 28.02 -16.20 10.81
N ASN A 209 26.98 -16.90 11.22
CA ASN A 209 27.12 -18.05 12.09
C ASN A 209 26.94 -19.32 11.27
N ARG A 210 27.92 -19.64 10.44
CA ARG A 210 27.86 -20.88 9.65
C ARG A 210 27.86 -22.10 10.56
N SER A 211 27.04 -23.10 10.20
CA SER A 211 27.09 -24.40 10.83
C SER A 211 28.43 -25.16 10.57
N ASN A 212 29.15 -24.73 9.55
CA ASN A 212 30.39 -25.34 9.07
C ASN A 212 31.49 -24.28 8.94
N PRO A 213 32.02 -23.72 10.08
CA PRO A 213 33.09 -22.73 10.03
C PRO A 213 34.38 -23.42 9.51
N SER A 214 35.12 -22.70 8.68
CA SER A 214 36.42 -23.16 8.22
C SER A 214 37.43 -23.15 9.36
N ASP A 215 38.34 -24.12 9.37
CA ASP A 215 39.34 -24.29 10.41
C ASP A 215 40.58 -23.38 10.28
N ASN A 216 40.67 -22.61 9.19
CA ASN A 216 41.85 -21.79 8.90
C ASN A 216 41.52 -20.33 8.63
N GLU A 217 40.45 -19.83 9.26
CA GLU A 217 39.94 -18.50 9.00
C GLU A 217 39.72 -17.71 10.30
N VAL A 218 39.69 -16.38 10.16
CA VAL A 218 39.21 -15.45 11.18
C VAL A 218 37.85 -14.91 10.74
N VAL A 219 36.88 -14.99 11.64
CA VAL A 219 35.57 -14.37 11.48
C VAL A 219 35.33 -13.33 12.56
N MET A 220 34.56 -12.30 12.26
CA MET A 220 34.27 -11.22 13.20
C MET A 220 32.79 -11.17 13.57
N PHE A 221 32.53 -10.80 14.83
CA PHE A 221 31.19 -10.47 15.32
C PHE A 221 31.20 -9.10 15.97
N ASN A 222 30.14 -8.35 15.77
CA ASN A 222 29.86 -7.08 16.45
C ASN A 222 28.42 -7.09 17.03
N SER A 223 27.98 -5.99 17.64
CA SER A 223 26.68 -5.90 18.31
C SER A 223 25.45 -6.08 17.39
N ASP A 224 25.60 -5.98 16.07
CA ASP A 224 24.50 -6.27 15.13
C ASP A 224 24.16 -7.77 15.09
N MET A 225 25.09 -8.65 15.47
CA MET A 225 24.80 -10.07 15.67
C MET A 225 23.87 -10.34 16.86
N GLY A 226 23.77 -9.41 17.77
CA GLY A 226 23.06 -9.53 19.03
C GLY A 226 24.00 -9.44 20.23
N THR A 227 23.59 -9.98 21.38
CA THR A 227 24.31 -9.79 22.64
C THR A 227 25.51 -10.72 22.83
N LYS A 228 25.72 -11.67 21.94
CA LYS A 228 26.84 -12.64 22.02
C LYS A 228 27.24 -13.18 20.66
N SER A 229 28.50 -13.57 20.53
CA SER A 229 28.99 -14.40 19.42
C SER A 229 28.31 -15.78 19.49
N THR A 230 27.59 -16.17 18.51
CA THR A 230 26.52 -17.16 18.61
C THR A 230 26.97 -18.53 19.11
N LEU A 231 27.70 -19.34 18.44
CA LEU A 231 27.97 -20.73 18.83
C LEU A 231 29.11 -20.87 19.82
N THR A 232 28.97 -21.76 20.81
CA THR A 232 30.06 -22.21 21.66
C THR A 232 30.97 -23.20 20.90
N LYS A 233 32.17 -23.43 21.42
CA LYS A 233 33.08 -24.47 20.90
C LYS A 233 32.39 -25.84 20.87
N GLU A 234 31.63 -26.16 21.91
CA GLU A 234 30.90 -27.45 22.03
C GLU A 234 29.82 -27.56 20.95
N ASP A 235 29.05 -26.48 20.72
CA ASP A 235 28.01 -26.47 19.66
C ASP A 235 28.62 -26.70 18.28
N ILE A 236 29.73 -26.03 17.96
CA ILE A 236 30.44 -26.19 16.69
C ILE A 236 30.98 -27.61 16.54
N ASN A 237 31.71 -28.09 17.56
CA ASN A 237 32.32 -29.43 17.53
C ASN A 237 31.27 -30.54 17.42
N LYS A 238 30.15 -30.41 18.14
CA LYS A 238 29.01 -31.32 18.04
C LYS A 238 28.42 -31.35 16.63
N ARG A 239 28.25 -30.21 16.00
CA ARG A 239 27.71 -30.12 14.64
C ARG A 239 28.65 -30.70 13.60
N LEU A 240 29.96 -30.49 13.77
CA LEU A 240 30.98 -30.95 12.80
C LEU A 240 31.49 -32.35 13.07
N GLY A 241 31.13 -32.96 14.23
CA GLY A 241 31.71 -34.23 14.64
C GLY A 241 33.23 -34.17 14.93
N THR A 242 33.69 -33.00 15.40
CA THR A 242 35.11 -32.70 15.66
C THR A 242 35.34 -32.34 17.13
N ASP A 243 36.59 -32.32 17.55
CA ASP A 243 37.03 -31.78 18.83
C ASP A 243 38.17 -30.79 18.64
N LEU A 244 37.96 -29.82 17.78
CA LEU A 244 38.96 -28.80 17.46
C LEU A 244 38.89 -27.61 18.44
N PRO A 245 40.06 -27.11 18.88
CA PRO A 245 40.13 -25.95 19.74
C PRO A 245 39.75 -24.66 19.00
N MET A 246 39.14 -23.73 19.71
CA MET A 246 38.70 -22.44 19.23
C MET A 246 39.17 -21.34 20.16
N ILE A 247 39.34 -20.13 19.65
CA ILE A 247 39.63 -18.93 20.40
C ILE A 247 38.72 -17.80 19.93
N GLU A 248 38.31 -16.94 20.86
CA GLU A 248 37.68 -15.65 20.61
C GLU A 248 38.53 -14.55 21.25
N LEU A 249 39.00 -13.62 20.44
CA LEU A 249 39.71 -12.42 20.86
C LEU A 249 38.69 -11.28 20.94
N VAL A 250 38.50 -10.71 22.11
CA VAL A 250 37.57 -9.59 22.34
C VAL A 250 38.35 -8.30 22.32
N VAL A 251 37.98 -7.40 21.47
CA VAL A 251 38.65 -6.10 21.33
C VAL A 251 37.64 -4.96 21.53
N LYS A 252 38.10 -3.87 22.18
CA LYS A 252 37.37 -2.61 22.34
C LYS A 252 37.94 -1.60 21.35
N LEU A 253 37.07 -1.05 20.49
CA LEU A 253 37.46 -0.05 19.51
C LEU A 253 37.86 1.26 20.20
N GLU A 254 38.87 1.92 19.66
CA GLU A 254 39.36 3.25 20.10
C GLU A 254 38.62 4.40 19.38
N GLN A 255 37.91 4.11 18.31
CA GLN A 255 37.12 5.03 17.47
C GLN A 255 35.83 4.41 17.01
N ASP A 256 34.97 5.23 16.39
CA ASP A 256 33.74 4.77 15.77
C ASP A 256 34.01 3.84 14.58
N TRP A 257 33.01 2.99 14.25
CA TRP A 257 33.07 2.12 13.09
C TRP A 257 33.19 2.93 11.80
N ALA A 258 34.06 2.50 10.92
CA ALA A 258 34.27 3.09 9.60
C ALA A 258 34.71 2.03 8.59
N MET A 259 34.12 2.08 7.41
CA MET A 259 34.54 1.26 6.28
C MET A 259 35.77 1.85 5.62
N ASN A 260 36.64 0.98 5.08
CA ASN A 260 37.85 1.36 4.34
C ASN A 260 38.86 2.21 5.10
N GLN A 261 38.76 2.24 6.41
CA GLN A 261 39.69 2.94 7.30
C GLN A 261 40.32 1.95 8.27
N HIS A 262 41.55 2.26 8.72
CA HIS A 262 42.22 1.50 9.77
C HIS A 262 41.54 1.77 11.11
N LEU A 263 41.00 0.73 11.70
CA LEU A 263 40.38 0.75 13.01
C LEU A 263 41.37 0.16 14.02
N PHE A 264 41.59 0.88 15.13
CA PHE A 264 42.42 0.45 16.22
C PHE A 264 41.56 -0.01 17.39
N ALA A 265 42.04 -1.02 18.08
CA ALA A 265 41.33 -1.60 19.22
C ALA A 265 42.29 -2.22 20.24
N GLU A 266 41.88 -2.19 21.51
CA GLU A 266 42.60 -2.84 22.60
C GLU A 266 42.02 -4.25 22.83
N VAL A 267 42.86 -5.24 23.00
CA VAL A 267 42.47 -6.61 23.38
C VAL A 267 42.08 -6.58 24.88
N VAL A 268 40.82 -6.82 25.15
CA VAL A 268 40.27 -6.74 26.52
C VAL A 268 40.06 -8.11 27.14
N SER A 269 39.86 -9.14 26.37
CA SER A 269 39.80 -10.54 26.87
C SER A 269 40.01 -11.56 25.78
N ILE A 270 40.33 -12.79 26.22
CA ILE A 270 40.51 -13.98 25.38
C ILE A 270 39.63 -15.09 25.94
N ASN A 271 38.79 -15.69 25.05
CA ASN A 271 37.85 -16.73 25.42
C ASN A 271 38.07 -17.97 24.53
N TYR A 272 38.22 -19.14 25.15
CA TYR A 272 38.41 -20.44 24.46
C TYR A 272 37.17 -21.29 24.37
N THR A 273 36.03 -20.82 24.91
CA THR A 273 34.77 -21.57 24.94
C THR A 273 33.76 -21.07 23.88
N GLY A 274 33.93 -19.87 23.37
CA GLY A 274 32.94 -19.22 22.47
C GLY A 274 31.75 -18.67 23.24
N GLY A 275 30.76 -18.16 22.49
CA GLY A 275 29.55 -17.56 23.06
C GLY A 275 29.85 -16.25 23.81
N THR A 276 30.89 -15.54 23.46
CA THR A 276 31.34 -14.32 24.12
C THR A 276 30.29 -13.21 24.01
N LYS A 277 30.03 -12.52 25.13
CA LYS A 277 29.17 -11.34 25.16
C LYS A 277 29.74 -10.22 24.28
N ILE A 278 28.90 -9.63 23.43
CA ILE A 278 29.26 -8.50 22.58
C ILE A 278 28.56 -7.25 23.13
N GLN A 279 29.34 -6.17 23.29
CA GLN A 279 28.83 -4.85 23.64
C GLN A 279 29.00 -3.89 22.46
N ASP A 280 28.26 -2.81 22.47
CA ASP A 280 28.45 -1.78 21.46
C ASP A 280 29.84 -1.15 21.57
N GLY A 281 30.52 -0.86 20.46
CA GLY A 281 31.91 -0.43 20.44
C GLY A 281 32.93 -1.58 20.60
N TYR A 282 32.49 -2.86 20.58
CA TYR A 282 33.38 -4.02 20.66
C TYR A 282 33.29 -4.88 19.40
N ALA A 283 34.37 -5.59 19.11
CA ALA A 283 34.41 -6.67 18.14
C ALA A 283 34.93 -7.97 18.78
N VAL A 284 34.44 -9.10 18.31
CA VAL A 284 34.91 -10.43 18.68
C VAL A 284 35.45 -11.12 17.44
N PHE A 285 36.75 -11.43 17.43
CA PHE A 285 37.39 -12.21 16.37
C PHE A 285 37.51 -13.65 16.81
N ARG A 286 36.92 -14.57 16.01
CA ARG A 286 36.96 -16.00 16.26
C ARG A 286 37.88 -16.68 15.27
N GLY A 287 38.71 -17.63 15.76
CA GLY A 287 39.57 -18.45 14.94
C GLY A 287 39.63 -19.90 15.38
N ARG A 288 39.84 -20.78 14.38
CA ARG A 288 40.16 -22.20 14.51
C ARG A 288 41.34 -22.51 13.63
N GLY A 289 42.07 -23.65 13.88
CA GLY A 289 43.23 -24.02 13.08
C GLY A 289 44.29 -22.89 13.00
N THR A 290 44.71 -22.50 11.81
CA THR A 290 45.66 -21.39 11.61
C THR A 290 45.11 -20.06 12.07
N GLY A 291 43.79 -19.81 11.97
CA GLY A 291 43.14 -18.64 12.53
C GLY A 291 43.28 -18.59 14.05
N LYS A 292 43.15 -19.71 14.74
CA LYS A 292 43.41 -19.79 16.20
C LYS A 292 44.88 -19.47 16.50
N THR A 293 45.82 -20.07 15.81
CA THR A 293 47.27 -19.84 16.03
C THR A 293 47.64 -18.36 15.83
N PHE A 294 47.03 -17.71 14.83
CA PHE A 294 47.23 -16.28 14.60
C PHE A 294 46.63 -15.43 15.75
N LEU A 295 45.42 -15.68 16.19
CA LEU A 295 44.78 -14.93 17.28
C LEU A 295 45.48 -15.14 18.64
N GLU A 296 46.13 -16.27 18.88
CA GLU A 296 46.89 -16.56 20.10
C GLU A 296 48.21 -15.78 20.22
N THR A 297 48.62 -15.09 19.14
CA THR A 297 49.77 -14.18 19.22
C THR A 297 49.49 -12.92 20.02
N ALA A 298 48.19 -12.56 20.15
CA ALA A 298 47.75 -11.40 20.93
C ALA A 298 47.63 -11.71 22.42
N LYS A 299 47.85 -10.70 23.27
CA LYS A 299 47.65 -10.73 24.72
C LYS A 299 46.66 -9.65 25.12
N VAL A 300 46.03 -9.81 26.28
CA VAL A 300 45.21 -8.77 26.88
C VAL A 300 46.07 -7.53 27.12
N GLY A 301 45.56 -6.36 26.72
CA GLY A 301 46.26 -5.08 26.70
C GLY A 301 46.98 -4.76 25.39
N ASP A 302 47.14 -5.72 24.48
CA ASP A 302 47.75 -5.44 23.17
C ASP A 302 46.82 -4.56 22.31
N ARG A 303 47.44 -3.65 21.55
CA ARG A 303 46.76 -2.86 20.54
C ARG A 303 46.80 -3.60 19.20
N VAL A 304 45.63 -3.85 18.63
CA VAL A 304 45.46 -4.49 17.31
C VAL A 304 44.88 -3.49 16.31
N GLN A 305 45.06 -3.78 15.05
CA GLN A 305 44.55 -2.97 13.95
C GLN A 305 43.74 -3.84 12.98
N PHE A 306 42.64 -3.33 12.50
CA PHE A 306 41.90 -4.03 11.44
C PHE A 306 41.28 -3.05 10.47
N ILE A 307 40.92 -3.54 9.29
CA ILE A 307 40.23 -2.78 8.26
C ILE A 307 39.05 -3.59 7.75
N MET A 308 37.87 -2.96 7.70
CA MET A 308 36.70 -3.48 7.01
C MET A 308 36.77 -3.00 5.56
N GLY A 309 37.56 -3.69 4.74
CA GLY A 309 37.82 -3.28 3.38
C GLY A 309 36.72 -3.70 2.40
N MET A 310 36.22 -2.74 1.65
CA MET A 310 35.42 -2.95 0.45
C MET A 310 35.91 -2.01 -0.65
N TYR A 311 36.00 -2.51 -1.85
CA TYR A 311 36.36 -1.72 -3.02
C TYR A 311 35.40 -1.98 -4.17
N GLU A 312 35.19 -0.97 -4.98
CA GLU A 312 34.42 -1.10 -6.22
C GLU A 312 35.14 -2.05 -7.17
N SER A 313 34.41 -3.07 -7.62
CA SER A 313 35.05 -4.19 -8.35
C SER A 313 35.62 -3.79 -9.70
N LEU A 314 35.12 -2.72 -10.31
CA LEU A 314 35.57 -2.23 -11.61
C LEU A 314 36.69 -1.20 -11.48
N SER A 315 36.47 -0.16 -10.65
CA SER A 315 37.44 0.93 -10.49
C SER A 315 38.61 0.60 -9.55
N GLY A 316 38.33 -0.30 -8.57
CA GLY A 316 39.25 -0.56 -7.46
C GLY A 316 39.22 0.53 -6.38
N GLU A 317 38.35 1.52 -6.51
CA GLU A 317 38.20 2.61 -5.54
C GLU A 317 37.67 2.12 -4.20
N ARG A 318 38.11 2.78 -3.13
CA ARG A 318 37.67 2.47 -1.75
C ARG A 318 36.90 3.66 -1.18
N PRO A 319 35.57 3.75 -1.46
CA PRO A 319 34.75 4.87 -1.00
C PRO A 319 34.58 4.86 0.52
N ASN A 320 34.33 6.04 1.11
CA ASN A 320 33.94 6.14 2.51
C ASN A 320 32.45 5.77 2.66
N ILE A 321 32.17 4.47 2.80
CA ILE A 321 30.81 3.91 2.82
C ILE A 321 30.14 4.25 4.17
N LYS A 322 29.00 4.94 4.10
CA LYS A 322 28.13 5.17 5.27
C LYS A 322 26.97 4.19 5.32
N GLN A 323 26.29 3.99 4.18
CA GLN A 323 25.22 3.02 4.04
C GLN A 323 25.54 2.12 2.87
N LEU A 324 25.20 0.85 2.98
CA LEU A 324 25.28 -0.09 1.88
C LEU A 324 24.27 -1.19 2.06
N SER A 325 23.55 -1.50 1.01
CA SER A 325 22.70 -2.66 0.95
C SER A 325 22.70 -3.25 -0.46
N ALA A 326 22.59 -4.56 -0.55
CA ALA A 326 22.53 -5.22 -1.83
C ALA A 326 21.12 -5.28 -2.38
N GLY A 327 21.06 -5.16 -3.69
CA GLY A 327 19.89 -5.59 -4.44
C GLY A 327 19.98 -7.05 -4.89
N ASN A 328 19.19 -7.39 -5.90
CA ASN A 328 19.28 -8.66 -6.60
C ASN A 328 20.36 -8.57 -7.69
N CYS A 329 20.21 -7.62 -8.59
CA CYS A 329 21.06 -7.52 -9.76
C CYS A 329 21.30 -6.09 -10.19
N TYR A 330 22.46 -5.89 -10.77
CA TYR A 330 22.84 -4.65 -11.43
C TYR A 330 22.19 -4.62 -12.81
N VAL A 331 21.22 -3.72 -13.03
CA VAL A 331 20.35 -3.79 -14.21
C VAL A 331 20.54 -2.63 -15.19
N LEU A 332 21.10 -1.52 -14.73
CA LEU A 332 21.38 -0.34 -15.56
C LEU A 332 22.75 0.23 -15.23
N ARG A 333 23.62 0.38 -16.22
CA ARG A 333 24.93 1.00 -16.11
C ARG A 333 25.10 2.08 -17.19
N GLU A 334 25.50 3.26 -16.79
CA GLU A 334 25.71 4.38 -17.71
C GLU A 334 24.49 4.62 -18.62
N GLY A 335 23.28 4.50 -18.06
CA GLY A 335 22.02 4.66 -18.80
C GLY A 335 21.68 3.51 -19.75
N ARG A 336 22.44 2.42 -19.75
CA ARG A 336 22.23 1.24 -20.61
C ARG A 336 21.87 0.01 -19.78
N LEU A 337 21.00 -0.84 -20.31
CA LEU A 337 20.72 -2.14 -19.70
C LEU A 337 22.00 -2.99 -19.70
N THR A 338 22.26 -3.65 -18.60
CA THR A 338 23.41 -4.53 -18.46
C THR A 338 23.21 -5.82 -19.27
N ASN A 339 24.31 -6.39 -19.76
CA ASN A 339 24.29 -7.64 -20.51
C ASN A 339 24.22 -8.84 -19.54
N ARG A 340 23.05 -9.01 -18.93
CA ARG A 340 22.74 -10.10 -18.03
C ARG A 340 22.00 -11.22 -18.74
N ASN A 341 22.12 -12.45 -18.24
CA ASN A 341 21.28 -13.55 -18.70
C ASN A 341 19.81 -13.39 -18.23
N TRP A 342 18.95 -12.94 -19.13
CA TRP A 342 17.53 -12.73 -18.89
C TRP A 342 16.70 -14.01 -18.90
N ASN A 343 17.30 -15.18 -19.11
CA ASN A 343 16.59 -16.47 -19.09
C ASN A 343 16.40 -17.03 -17.67
N GLU A 344 16.87 -16.33 -16.67
CA GLU A 344 16.64 -16.69 -15.28
C GLU A 344 15.16 -16.48 -14.90
N ASP A 345 14.51 -17.51 -14.39
CA ASP A 345 13.07 -17.52 -14.08
C ASP A 345 12.63 -16.34 -13.21
N TYR A 346 13.43 -15.95 -12.22
CA TYR A 346 13.11 -14.84 -11.34
C TYR A 346 13.08 -13.51 -12.09
N ASN A 347 14.00 -13.25 -12.98
CA ASN A 347 14.18 -11.98 -13.66
C ASN A 347 13.35 -11.87 -14.95
N ASN A 348 13.07 -13.00 -15.58
CA ASN A 348 12.42 -13.09 -16.87
C ASN A 348 10.94 -13.50 -16.79
N LYS A 349 10.20 -12.87 -15.88
CA LYS A 349 8.74 -13.03 -15.74
C LYS A 349 8.12 -11.77 -15.17
N ASN A 350 6.81 -11.62 -15.38
CA ASN A 350 6.04 -10.63 -14.65
C ASN A 350 6.03 -11.00 -13.16
N TYR A 351 6.59 -10.11 -12.34
CA TYR A 351 6.74 -10.32 -10.93
C TYR A 351 6.77 -8.99 -10.18
N PRO A 352 6.21 -8.86 -8.97
CA PRO A 352 6.39 -7.66 -8.17
C PRO A 352 7.87 -7.34 -8.00
N ARG A 353 8.24 -6.07 -8.14
CA ARG A 353 9.64 -5.63 -8.15
C ARG A 353 9.88 -4.54 -7.14
N THR A 354 11.06 -4.57 -6.56
CA THR A 354 11.67 -3.43 -5.89
C THR A 354 12.96 -3.10 -6.61
N GLY A 355 13.24 -1.82 -6.81
CA GLY A 355 14.44 -1.36 -7.51
C GLY A 355 14.94 -0.03 -7.02
N PHE A 356 16.22 0.20 -7.26
CA PHE A 356 16.94 1.43 -6.94
C PHE A 356 17.48 2.05 -8.21
N GLY A 357 17.44 3.39 -8.31
CA GLY A 357 18.06 4.15 -9.38
C GLY A 357 18.86 5.31 -8.81
N VAL A 358 19.98 5.66 -9.46
CA VAL A 358 20.84 6.77 -9.06
C VAL A 358 21.12 7.62 -10.27
N SER A 359 21.09 8.95 -10.10
CA SER A 359 21.41 9.93 -11.16
C SER A 359 22.90 9.93 -11.51
N LYS A 360 23.22 10.44 -12.68
CA LYS A 360 24.62 10.53 -13.16
C LYS A 360 25.54 11.36 -12.28
N ASP A 361 25.00 12.37 -11.59
CA ASP A 361 25.74 13.24 -10.68
C ASP A 361 25.70 12.74 -9.22
N HIS A 362 25.10 11.57 -8.99
CA HIS A 362 24.97 10.92 -7.69
C HIS A 362 24.14 11.69 -6.64
N ASN A 363 23.35 12.69 -7.08
CA ASN A 363 22.59 13.58 -6.21
C ASN A 363 21.14 13.15 -6.02
N THR A 364 20.60 12.34 -6.91
CA THR A 364 19.22 11.88 -6.85
C THR A 364 19.17 10.36 -6.73
N LEU A 365 18.39 9.89 -5.77
CA LEU A 365 18.10 8.47 -5.55
C LEU A 365 16.62 8.21 -5.81
N TRP A 366 16.34 7.20 -6.62
CA TRP A 366 14.99 6.66 -6.80
C TRP A 366 14.85 5.32 -6.09
N LEU A 367 13.77 5.17 -5.30
CA LEU A 367 13.39 3.92 -4.65
C LEU A 367 12.00 3.54 -5.16
N MET A 368 11.90 2.45 -5.90
CA MET A 368 10.68 2.08 -6.61
C MET A 368 10.17 0.70 -6.19
N VAL A 369 8.84 0.58 -6.08
CA VAL A 369 8.12 -0.69 -5.93
C VAL A 369 7.04 -0.78 -7.00
N MET A 370 6.92 -1.94 -7.59
CA MET A 370 5.87 -2.32 -8.52
C MET A 370 5.11 -3.50 -7.95
N GLU A 371 3.79 -3.37 -7.82
CA GLU A 371 2.94 -4.43 -7.28
C GLU A 371 2.59 -5.53 -8.31
N LYS A 372 1.89 -6.57 -7.90
CA LYS A 372 1.39 -7.63 -8.78
C LYS A 372 0.44 -7.03 -9.85
N PRO A 373 0.55 -7.42 -11.14
CA PRO A 373 1.33 -8.56 -11.67
C PRO A 373 2.82 -8.27 -11.88
N GLY A 374 3.29 -7.03 -11.75
CA GLY A 374 4.67 -6.63 -11.93
C GLY A 374 5.16 -6.68 -13.38
N MET A 375 6.46 -6.56 -13.56
CA MET A 375 7.13 -6.60 -14.87
C MET A 375 8.42 -7.41 -14.79
N TYR A 376 9.06 -7.59 -15.94
CA TYR A 376 10.42 -8.14 -16.03
C TYR A 376 11.43 -7.18 -15.39
N THR A 377 12.53 -7.71 -14.88
CA THR A 377 13.56 -6.88 -14.21
C THR A 377 14.15 -5.81 -15.13
N HIS A 378 14.37 -6.12 -16.40
CA HIS A 378 14.88 -5.15 -17.37
C HIS A 378 13.86 -4.06 -17.76
N GLU A 379 12.56 -4.39 -17.73
CA GLU A 379 11.49 -3.39 -17.93
C GLU A 379 11.44 -2.42 -16.75
N MET A 380 11.60 -2.91 -15.52
CA MET A 380 11.76 -2.06 -14.33
C MET A 380 12.97 -1.11 -14.47
N ALA A 381 14.10 -1.61 -14.98
CA ALA A 381 15.27 -0.77 -15.23
C ALA A 381 15.00 0.34 -16.27
N SER A 382 14.19 0.05 -17.29
CA SER A 382 13.75 1.05 -18.26
C SER A 382 12.85 2.12 -17.64
N ILE A 383 12.04 1.76 -16.67
CA ILE A 383 11.21 2.72 -15.93
C ILE A 383 12.12 3.64 -15.09
N LEU A 384 13.04 3.09 -14.32
CA LEU A 384 13.99 3.89 -13.55
C LEU A 384 14.79 4.85 -14.44
N ARG A 385 15.23 4.38 -15.64
CA ARG A 385 15.88 5.23 -16.63
C ARG A 385 14.97 6.36 -17.12
N HIS A 386 13.67 6.12 -17.29
CA HIS A 386 12.70 7.16 -17.67
C HIS A 386 12.64 8.28 -16.63
N PHE A 387 12.75 7.95 -15.34
CA PHE A 387 12.82 8.93 -14.26
C PHE A 387 14.19 9.63 -14.14
N GLY A 388 15.21 9.19 -14.86
CA GLY A 388 16.52 9.82 -14.87
C GLY A 388 17.66 8.99 -14.29
N ALA A 389 17.40 7.75 -13.91
CA ALA A 389 18.46 6.88 -13.40
C ALA A 389 19.52 6.62 -14.46
N TRP A 390 20.79 6.79 -14.05
CA TRP A 390 21.99 6.47 -14.82
C TRP A 390 22.52 5.09 -14.46
N GLU A 391 22.42 4.75 -13.18
CA GLU A 391 22.71 3.44 -12.61
C GLU A 391 21.45 2.89 -11.94
N ALA A 392 21.21 1.57 -12.04
CA ALA A 392 20.09 0.93 -11.35
C ALA A 392 20.40 -0.52 -10.93
N ALA A 393 19.81 -0.90 -9.81
CA ALA A 393 19.82 -2.28 -9.31
C ALA A 393 18.40 -2.74 -8.94
N GLY A 394 18.11 -4.02 -9.17
CA GLY A 394 16.93 -4.67 -8.62
C GLY A 394 17.16 -5.12 -7.18
N ALA A 395 16.11 -5.19 -6.39
CA ALA A 395 16.11 -5.72 -5.02
C ALA A 395 15.25 -6.99 -4.91
N ASP A 396 15.02 -7.48 -3.70
CA ASP A 396 14.12 -8.60 -3.45
C ASP A 396 12.68 -8.20 -3.83
N GLY A 397 12.03 -9.06 -4.58
CA GLY A 397 10.69 -8.82 -5.14
C GLY A 397 9.65 -9.80 -4.61
N GLY A 398 8.57 -9.96 -5.35
CA GLY A 398 7.50 -10.89 -4.99
C GLY A 398 6.78 -10.50 -3.72
N GLY A 399 6.67 -11.43 -2.78
CA GLY A 399 6.03 -11.21 -1.47
C GLY A 399 6.76 -10.20 -0.59
N SER A 400 8.04 -9.91 -0.88
CA SER A 400 8.84 -8.94 -0.15
C SER A 400 8.68 -7.51 -0.66
N ALA A 401 8.19 -7.33 -1.92
CA ALA A 401 8.02 -6.01 -2.52
C ALA A 401 7.00 -5.18 -1.74
N GLN A 402 7.47 -4.16 -1.03
CA GLN A 402 6.68 -3.31 -0.15
C GLN A 402 7.15 -1.86 -0.24
N PHE A 403 6.19 -0.95 -0.39
CA PHE A 403 6.38 0.49 -0.36
C PHE A 403 5.73 1.06 0.89
N ASN A 404 6.53 1.54 1.81
CA ASN A 404 6.10 2.13 3.07
C ASN A 404 6.15 3.66 2.97
N LEU A 405 5.03 4.33 3.21
CA LEU A 405 4.92 5.78 3.34
C LEU A 405 4.27 6.11 4.69
N GLY A 406 4.96 6.88 5.51
CA GLY A 406 4.44 7.31 6.82
C GLY A 406 4.03 6.17 7.75
N GLY A 407 4.69 5.01 7.65
CA GLY A 407 4.36 3.82 8.46
C GLY A 407 3.23 2.96 7.90
N GLN A 408 2.77 3.21 6.68
CA GLN A 408 1.76 2.41 5.99
C GLN A 408 2.34 1.75 4.74
N ILE A 409 2.02 0.48 4.51
CA ILE A 409 2.35 -0.19 3.24
C ILE A 409 1.26 0.14 2.24
N LEU A 410 1.63 0.87 1.17
CA LEU A 410 0.68 1.36 0.18
C LEU A 410 0.30 0.32 -0.86
N ASN A 411 1.23 -0.52 -1.27
CA ASN A 411 0.96 -1.53 -2.28
C ASN A 411 0.30 -2.79 -1.68
N PRO A 412 -0.69 -3.40 -2.34
CA PRO A 412 -1.18 -4.72 -1.99
C PRO A 412 -0.05 -5.74 -2.01
N THR A 413 0.09 -6.49 -0.93
CA THR A 413 1.12 -7.53 -0.85
C THR A 413 0.60 -8.84 -1.44
N THR A 414 1.47 -9.62 -2.09
CA THR A 414 1.07 -10.87 -2.75
C THR A 414 0.52 -11.93 -1.80
N GLU A 415 0.78 -11.80 -0.50
CA GLU A 415 0.37 -12.74 0.55
C GLU A 415 -0.82 -12.23 1.39
N GLY A 416 -1.40 -11.09 1.00
CA GLY A 416 -2.51 -10.45 1.72
C GLY A 416 -2.11 -9.79 3.04
N GLN A 417 -0.88 -10.01 3.51
CA GLN A 417 -0.30 -9.39 4.72
C GLN A 417 1.14 -8.96 4.43
N PRO A 418 1.60 -7.81 4.95
CA PRO A 418 2.99 -7.40 4.85
C PRO A 418 3.93 -8.41 5.50
N ARG A 419 4.89 -8.89 4.71
CA ARG A 419 5.92 -9.83 5.15
C ARG A 419 6.99 -9.11 5.98
N ALA A 420 7.52 -9.74 7.02
CA ALA A 420 8.76 -9.32 7.63
C ALA A 420 9.93 -9.58 6.66
N VAL A 421 10.84 -8.63 6.51
CA VAL A 421 11.98 -8.66 5.57
C VAL A 421 13.31 -8.62 6.30
N GLY A 422 14.38 -9.05 5.62
CA GLY A 422 15.72 -9.09 6.20
C GLY A 422 16.28 -7.69 6.46
N ASN A 423 16.03 -6.76 5.54
CA ASN A 423 16.37 -5.35 5.69
C ASN A 423 15.59 -4.45 4.73
N SER A 424 15.71 -3.14 4.94
CA SER A 424 15.04 -2.10 4.17
C SER A 424 15.93 -0.88 4.00
N ILE A 425 15.64 -0.05 3.00
CA ILE A 425 16.22 1.28 2.83
C ILE A 425 15.18 2.30 3.27
N PHE A 426 15.50 3.10 4.25
CA PHE A 426 14.68 4.15 4.82
C PHE A 426 15.13 5.53 4.36
N VAL A 427 14.17 6.42 4.19
CA VAL A 427 14.39 7.86 4.00
C VAL A 427 13.89 8.58 5.24
N PHE A 428 14.71 9.45 5.80
CA PHE A 428 14.41 10.23 7.00
C PHE A 428 14.46 11.72 6.71
N SER A 429 13.66 12.48 7.47
CA SER A 429 13.87 13.91 7.66
C SER A 429 14.74 14.14 8.89
N THR A 430 15.82 14.90 8.72
CA THR A 430 16.70 15.37 9.81
C THR A 430 16.44 16.85 10.15
N ALA A 431 15.33 17.41 9.65
CA ALA A 431 14.92 18.75 10.00
C ALA A 431 14.50 18.82 11.48
N PRO A 432 14.64 19.99 12.12
CA PRO A 432 14.02 20.23 13.41
C PRO A 432 12.52 19.94 13.39
N ASP A 433 12.01 19.34 14.47
CA ASP A 433 10.58 19.06 14.60
C ASP A 433 9.79 20.36 14.58
N ASP A 434 8.92 20.52 13.60
CA ASP A 434 8.07 21.69 13.40
C ASP A 434 6.75 21.26 12.78
N ASN A 435 5.65 21.42 13.51
CA ASN A 435 4.30 21.10 13.07
C ASN A 435 3.51 22.32 12.58
N VAL A 436 4.18 23.48 12.42
CA VAL A 436 3.51 24.69 11.93
C VAL A 436 3.47 24.68 10.41
N VAL A 437 2.25 24.72 9.85
CA VAL A 437 2.08 24.87 8.41
C VAL A 437 2.43 26.30 8.01
N THR A 438 3.46 26.46 7.23
CA THR A 438 3.93 27.74 6.68
C THR A 438 3.74 27.86 5.18
N GLU A 439 3.56 26.74 4.49
CA GLU A 439 3.36 26.66 3.04
C GLU A 439 2.16 25.77 2.73
N MET A 440 1.34 26.21 1.79
CA MET A 440 0.22 25.44 1.24
C MET A 440 0.48 25.14 -0.22
N ARG A 441 0.24 23.88 -0.63
CA ARG A 441 0.34 23.46 -2.03
C ARG A 441 -0.92 22.71 -2.45
N THR A 442 -1.19 22.68 -3.74
CA THR A 442 -2.21 21.83 -4.37
C THR A 442 -1.61 21.11 -5.56
N GLN A 443 -2.20 19.98 -5.91
CA GLN A 443 -1.76 19.22 -7.09
C GLN A 443 -2.07 19.93 -8.40
N ALA A 444 -3.01 20.88 -8.41
CA ALA A 444 -3.41 21.64 -9.60
C ALA A 444 -3.48 23.15 -9.37
N THR A 445 -2.48 23.89 -9.80
CA THR A 445 -2.47 25.35 -9.86
C THR A 445 -3.13 25.93 -11.12
N PHE A 446 -3.52 25.05 -12.05
CA PHE A 446 -4.16 25.36 -13.31
C PHE A 446 -5.23 24.31 -13.58
N MET A 447 -6.48 24.73 -13.82
CA MET A 447 -7.62 23.84 -14.09
C MET A 447 -8.41 24.33 -15.29
N ARG A 448 -8.71 23.40 -16.20
CA ARG A 448 -9.68 23.59 -17.27
C ARG A 448 -10.99 22.94 -16.85
N LEU A 449 -12.05 23.71 -16.71
CA LEU A 449 -13.32 23.27 -16.14
C LEU A 449 -14.48 23.56 -17.09
N PRO A 450 -15.47 22.66 -17.17
CA PRO A 450 -16.73 22.99 -17.82
C PRO A 450 -17.53 24.01 -16.98
N LYS A 451 -18.44 24.70 -17.62
CA LYS A 451 -19.35 25.62 -16.89
C LYS A 451 -20.19 24.83 -15.89
N TYR A 452 -20.36 25.39 -14.71
CA TYR A 452 -21.03 24.81 -13.53
C TYR A 452 -20.32 23.58 -12.94
N ALA A 453 -19.08 23.32 -13.33
CA ALA A 453 -18.28 22.34 -12.60
C ALA A 453 -18.16 22.72 -11.14
N SER A 454 -18.47 21.77 -10.26
CA SER A 454 -18.37 21.90 -8.81
C SER A 454 -17.15 21.11 -8.34
N ILE A 455 -16.16 21.80 -7.77
CA ILE A 455 -14.92 21.18 -7.32
C ILE A 455 -14.55 21.65 -5.91
N LYS A 456 -13.93 20.76 -5.14
CA LYS A 456 -13.32 21.09 -3.86
C LYS A 456 -11.85 20.65 -3.89
N PRO A 457 -10.93 21.58 -4.22
CA PRO A 457 -9.50 21.23 -4.32
C PRO A 457 -8.96 20.81 -2.96
N ASP A 458 -8.16 19.74 -2.96
CA ASP A 458 -7.38 19.33 -1.79
C ASP A 458 -6.10 20.15 -1.69
N PHE A 459 -5.71 20.47 -0.46
CA PHE A 459 -4.50 21.23 -0.17
C PHE A 459 -3.60 20.46 0.78
N LEU A 460 -2.31 20.50 0.49
CA LEU A 460 -1.25 19.92 1.30
C LEU A 460 -0.63 21.03 2.15
N GLY A 461 -0.43 20.77 3.43
CA GLY A 461 0.24 21.69 4.35
C GLY A 461 1.68 21.27 4.63
N TYR A 462 2.62 22.22 4.48
CA TYR A 462 4.04 21.99 4.72
C TYR A 462 4.59 22.96 5.76
N ASN A 463 5.56 22.49 6.55
CA ASN A 463 6.35 23.35 7.40
C ASN A 463 7.46 24.07 6.61
N GLN A 464 8.20 24.97 7.27
CA GLN A 464 9.30 25.73 6.67
C GLN A 464 10.46 24.88 6.12
N TYR A 465 10.58 23.61 6.51
CA TYR A 465 11.62 22.68 6.04
C TYR A 465 11.14 21.83 4.86
N GLY A 466 9.87 21.97 4.46
CA GLY A 466 9.25 21.18 3.40
C GLY A 466 8.80 19.78 3.85
N MET A 467 8.64 19.57 5.16
CA MET A 467 8.00 18.37 5.70
C MET A 467 6.49 18.47 5.53
N LEU A 468 5.87 17.44 4.99
CA LEU A 468 4.42 17.34 4.88
C LEU A 468 3.81 17.17 6.29
N ILE A 469 2.94 18.10 6.66
CA ILE A 469 2.27 18.13 7.95
C ILE A 469 0.83 17.61 7.82
N ASP A 470 0.16 17.97 6.72
CA ASP A 470 -1.22 17.56 6.48
C ASP A 470 -1.46 17.28 4.99
N THR A 471 -2.07 16.15 4.70
CA THR A 471 -2.45 15.73 3.34
C THR A 471 -3.80 16.29 2.89
N LYS A 472 -4.60 16.81 3.83
CA LYS A 472 -5.92 17.43 3.59
C LYS A 472 -6.08 18.63 4.51
N LEU A 473 -5.26 19.65 4.28
CA LEU A 473 -5.17 20.84 5.13
C LEU A 473 -6.56 21.45 5.39
N PRO A 474 -7.08 21.38 6.62
CA PRO A 474 -8.39 21.92 6.94
C PRO A 474 -8.37 23.45 7.06
N GLY A 475 -9.52 24.08 6.92
CA GLY A 475 -9.67 25.52 7.14
C GLY A 475 -9.15 26.41 6.02
N VAL A 476 -8.77 25.85 4.88
CA VAL A 476 -8.44 26.63 3.68
C VAL A 476 -9.71 27.34 3.19
N LYS A 477 -9.62 28.66 2.98
CA LYS A 477 -10.71 29.48 2.45
C LYS A 477 -10.48 29.73 0.97
N LEU A 478 -11.54 29.52 0.20
CA LEU A 478 -11.56 29.82 -1.24
C LEU A 478 -12.24 31.16 -1.49
N SER A 479 -11.79 31.91 -2.48
CA SER A 479 -12.40 33.12 -2.98
C SER A 479 -12.11 33.34 -4.45
N CYS A 480 -13.04 33.96 -5.16
CA CYS A 480 -12.86 34.32 -6.58
C CYS A 480 -13.70 35.54 -6.94
N ALA A 481 -13.46 36.12 -8.11
CA ALA A 481 -14.33 37.12 -8.69
C ALA A 481 -15.68 36.52 -9.12
N PRO A 482 -16.82 37.23 -9.02
CA PRO A 482 -18.15 36.68 -9.34
C PRO A 482 -18.28 36.16 -10.77
N GLU A 483 -17.55 36.73 -11.71
CA GLU A 483 -17.50 36.26 -13.09
C GLU A 483 -16.74 34.94 -13.27
N THR A 484 -15.83 34.63 -12.35
CA THR A 484 -15.10 33.35 -12.33
C THR A 484 -15.97 32.25 -11.76
N GLY A 485 -16.76 32.57 -10.70
CA GLY A 485 -17.58 31.58 -10.03
C GLY A 485 -18.02 32.05 -8.62
N TYR A 486 -18.45 31.09 -7.83
CA TYR A 486 -18.80 31.32 -6.43
C TYR A 486 -18.42 30.10 -5.57
N ILE A 487 -18.39 30.28 -4.27
CA ILE A 487 -18.12 29.24 -3.30
C ILE A 487 -19.43 28.88 -2.59
N THR A 488 -19.78 27.61 -2.57
CA THR A 488 -20.96 27.09 -1.85
C THR A 488 -20.73 27.10 -0.33
N GLU A 489 -21.79 26.95 0.46
CA GLU A 489 -21.71 26.94 1.94
C GLU A 489 -20.84 25.78 2.46
N ASP A 490 -20.82 24.66 1.79
CA ASP A 490 -20.01 23.48 2.09
C ASP A 490 -18.58 23.53 1.48
N GLY A 491 -18.23 24.68 0.85
CA GLY A 491 -16.87 25.01 0.42
C GLY A 491 -16.47 24.50 -0.96
N TYR A 492 -17.42 24.16 -1.84
CA TYR A 492 -17.12 23.86 -3.23
C TYR A 492 -17.02 25.15 -4.06
N PHE A 493 -16.08 25.18 -4.98
CA PHE A 493 -16.03 26.19 -6.03
C PHE A 493 -16.87 25.76 -7.23
N VAL A 494 -17.80 26.61 -7.66
CA VAL A 494 -18.61 26.41 -8.87
C VAL A 494 -18.13 27.35 -9.97
N CYS A 495 -17.70 26.77 -11.11
CA CYS A 495 -17.13 27.50 -12.23
C CYS A 495 -18.20 28.20 -13.08
N LEU A 496 -18.12 29.51 -13.26
CA LEU A 496 -18.96 30.29 -14.20
C LEU A 496 -18.15 30.87 -15.36
N GLY A 497 -16.85 31.06 -15.18
CA GLY A 497 -15.98 31.69 -16.18
C GLY A 497 -14.50 31.46 -15.90
N SER A 498 -13.66 31.95 -16.80
CA SER A 498 -12.20 31.94 -16.60
C SER A 498 -11.77 33.04 -15.62
N GLY A 499 -10.77 32.77 -14.79
CA GLY A 499 -10.25 33.71 -13.80
C GLY A 499 -9.32 33.05 -12.79
N ILE A 500 -9.18 33.64 -11.63
CA ILE A 500 -8.36 33.14 -10.53
C ILE A 500 -9.25 32.71 -9.38
N LEU A 501 -9.10 31.47 -8.96
CA LEU A 501 -9.57 30.96 -7.67
C LEU A 501 -8.41 31.07 -6.68
N THR A 502 -8.61 31.84 -5.62
CA THR A 502 -7.58 32.05 -4.59
C THR A 502 -7.88 31.21 -3.38
N ALA A 503 -6.93 30.37 -2.98
CA ALA A 503 -6.97 29.64 -1.72
C ALA A 503 -6.12 30.38 -0.69
N THR A 504 -6.61 30.53 0.54
CA THR A 504 -5.90 31.19 1.63
C THR A 504 -5.93 30.33 2.90
N TYR A 505 -4.77 30.29 3.57
CA TYR A 505 -4.61 29.61 4.86
C TYR A 505 -3.62 30.42 5.70
N ASP A 506 -4.07 30.96 6.84
CA ASP A 506 -3.32 31.90 7.67
C ASP A 506 -2.77 33.05 6.79
N LYS A 507 -1.47 33.15 6.63
CA LYS A 507 -0.77 34.15 5.79
C LYS A 507 -0.45 33.65 4.38
N ALA A 508 -0.61 32.35 4.14
CA ALA A 508 -0.34 31.76 2.84
C ALA A 508 -1.50 32.00 1.87
N SER A 509 -1.18 32.34 0.62
CA SER A 509 -2.14 32.54 -0.45
C SER A 509 -1.66 31.83 -1.71
N LEU A 510 -2.52 31.03 -2.33
CA LEU A 510 -2.21 30.25 -3.52
C LEU A 510 -3.24 30.58 -4.61
N PRO A 511 -2.83 31.16 -5.73
CA PRO A 511 -3.70 31.36 -6.89
C PRO A 511 -3.79 30.06 -7.70
N ILE A 512 -5.01 29.70 -8.09
CA ILE A 512 -5.33 28.60 -9.00
C ILE A 512 -5.96 29.22 -10.25
N GLN A 513 -5.35 29.03 -11.40
CA GLN A 513 -5.90 29.54 -12.63
C GLN A 513 -7.01 28.64 -13.15
N ILE A 514 -8.19 29.22 -13.34
CA ILE A 514 -9.36 28.56 -13.90
C ILE A 514 -9.52 29.00 -15.36
N ILE A 515 -9.68 28.04 -16.26
CA ILE A 515 -10.03 28.28 -17.67
C ILE A 515 -11.35 27.55 -17.95
N LEU A 516 -12.36 28.32 -18.28
CA LEU A 516 -13.64 27.80 -18.72
C LEU A 516 -13.49 27.11 -20.08
N VAL A 517 -14.05 25.91 -20.22
CA VAL A 517 -14.21 25.18 -21.47
C VAL A 517 -15.71 25.04 -21.75
N ASP A 518 -16.21 25.90 -22.62
CA ASP A 518 -17.66 26.09 -22.83
C ASP A 518 -18.30 24.99 -23.69
N GLU A 519 -17.49 24.12 -24.31
CA GLU A 519 -17.93 23.09 -25.26
C GLU A 519 -18.18 21.72 -24.64
N ALA A 520 -17.94 21.59 -23.33
CA ALA A 520 -18.15 20.32 -22.65
C ALA A 520 -19.63 19.96 -22.58
N SER A 521 -20.02 18.90 -23.30
CA SER A 521 -21.37 18.36 -23.23
C SER A 521 -21.58 17.61 -21.92
N PRO A 522 -22.59 17.98 -21.14
CA PRO A 522 -22.91 17.24 -19.91
C PRO A 522 -23.45 15.85 -20.25
N VAL A 523 -23.04 14.86 -19.47
CA VAL A 523 -23.54 13.48 -19.55
C VAL A 523 -23.97 13.03 -18.16
N MET A 524 -24.99 12.17 -18.12
CA MET A 524 -25.37 11.52 -16.86
C MET A 524 -24.31 10.47 -16.50
N ARG A 525 -24.00 10.34 -15.22
CA ARG A 525 -23.05 9.31 -14.76
C ARG A 525 -23.55 7.90 -15.03
N LEU A 526 -24.85 7.66 -14.88
CA LEU A 526 -25.48 6.35 -15.05
C LEU A 526 -26.21 6.29 -16.38
N ASP A 527 -26.19 5.13 -17.03
CA ASP A 527 -26.99 4.86 -18.24
C ASP A 527 -28.48 4.72 -17.92
N SER A 528 -28.82 4.27 -16.71
CA SER A 528 -30.17 4.19 -16.18
C SER A 528 -30.15 4.34 -14.66
N ILE A 529 -31.22 4.86 -14.08
CA ILE A 529 -31.38 5.04 -12.64
C ILE A 529 -32.40 4.03 -12.13
N LEU A 530 -32.00 3.23 -11.13
CA LEU A 530 -32.89 2.33 -10.42
C LEU A 530 -32.99 2.78 -8.97
N ILE A 531 -34.17 3.27 -8.58
CA ILE A 531 -34.40 3.77 -7.21
C ILE A 531 -35.63 3.12 -6.58
N SER A 532 -35.73 3.26 -5.27
CA SER A 532 -36.95 2.90 -4.51
C SER A 532 -37.55 4.15 -3.85
N ASN A 533 -38.73 3.96 -3.28
CA ASN A 533 -39.41 5.04 -2.55
C ASN A 533 -38.81 5.37 -1.17
N ASN A 534 -37.75 4.65 -0.77
CA ASN A 534 -37.01 4.90 0.48
C ASN A 534 -35.63 5.54 0.25
N THR A 535 -35.33 5.92 -0.99
CA THR A 535 -34.05 6.49 -1.37
C THR A 535 -34.26 7.81 -2.11
N ASN A 536 -33.60 8.88 -1.64
CA ASN A 536 -33.44 10.11 -2.38
C ASN A 536 -32.08 10.06 -3.06
N TYR A 537 -32.08 10.25 -4.38
CA TYR A 537 -30.86 10.20 -5.18
C TYR A 537 -30.56 11.56 -5.77
N GLU A 538 -29.40 12.12 -5.42
CA GLU A 538 -28.86 13.29 -6.07
C GLU A 538 -28.29 12.89 -7.44
N ILE A 539 -28.87 13.45 -8.52
CA ILE A 539 -28.45 13.10 -9.88
C ILE A 539 -27.05 13.58 -10.14
N GLU A 540 -26.18 12.69 -10.56
CA GLU A 540 -24.81 12.99 -10.92
C GLU A 540 -24.69 13.29 -12.40
N ILE A 541 -24.22 14.50 -12.71
CA ILE A 541 -23.96 14.98 -14.04
C ILE A 541 -22.46 15.21 -14.17
N LEU A 542 -21.87 14.73 -15.25
CA LEU A 542 -20.46 14.87 -15.53
C LEU A 542 -20.25 15.73 -16.77
N GLY A 543 -19.33 16.69 -16.69
CA GLY A 543 -18.79 17.40 -17.84
C GLY A 543 -17.35 16.96 -18.08
N SER A 544 -17.02 16.55 -19.30
CA SER A 544 -15.66 16.08 -19.63
C SER A 544 -14.83 17.15 -20.29
N VAL A 545 -13.63 17.36 -19.76
CA VAL A 545 -12.62 18.23 -20.35
C VAL A 545 -11.28 17.50 -20.31
N ASP A 546 -10.58 17.41 -21.43
CA ASP A 546 -9.26 16.77 -21.56
C ASP A 546 -9.24 15.33 -20.97
N ASN A 547 -10.30 14.54 -21.27
CA ASN A 547 -10.52 13.19 -20.75
C ASN A 547 -10.67 13.10 -19.19
N LYS A 548 -10.92 14.23 -18.53
CA LYS A 548 -11.28 14.27 -17.11
C LYS A 548 -12.74 14.62 -16.94
N ASN A 549 -13.41 13.91 -16.04
CA ASN A 549 -14.79 14.16 -15.69
C ASN A 549 -14.87 15.07 -14.46
N PHE A 550 -15.72 16.07 -14.54
CA PHE A 550 -16.04 16.99 -13.45
C PHE A 550 -17.52 16.92 -13.13
N ALA A 551 -17.85 16.87 -11.85
CA ALA A 551 -19.24 16.96 -11.43
C ALA A 551 -19.81 18.34 -11.81
N ILE A 552 -20.97 18.36 -12.44
CA ILE A 552 -21.75 19.55 -12.75
C ILE A 552 -22.80 19.71 -11.64
N LEU A 553 -22.97 20.92 -11.14
CA LEU A 553 -23.96 21.20 -10.11
C LEU A 553 -25.37 20.92 -10.62
N PRO A 554 -26.13 19.97 -10.03
CA PRO A 554 -27.47 19.61 -10.54
C PRO A 554 -28.48 20.76 -10.46
N ALA A 555 -28.34 21.67 -9.50
CA ALA A 555 -29.15 22.88 -9.36
C ALA A 555 -28.99 23.89 -10.53
N ALA A 556 -27.98 23.72 -11.39
CA ALA A 556 -27.83 24.52 -12.61
C ALA A 556 -28.64 24.01 -13.80
N VAL A 557 -29.33 22.88 -13.65
CA VAL A 557 -30.08 22.21 -14.72
C VAL A 557 -31.56 22.42 -14.55
N ASP A 558 -32.24 22.79 -15.65
CA ASP A 558 -33.70 22.83 -15.71
C ASP A 558 -34.24 21.41 -15.92
N TRP A 559 -34.90 20.85 -14.90
CA TRP A 559 -35.41 19.49 -14.88
C TRP A 559 -36.86 19.38 -15.28
N THR A 560 -37.20 18.35 -16.08
CA THR A 560 -38.60 17.92 -16.40
C THR A 560 -38.69 16.40 -16.39
N ILE A 561 -39.92 15.88 -16.19
CA ILE A 561 -40.20 14.45 -16.10
C ILE A 561 -41.37 14.11 -17.03
N ASP A 562 -41.31 12.99 -17.76
CA ASP A 562 -42.42 12.54 -18.63
C ASP A 562 -43.65 12.13 -17.83
N ASP A 563 -43.46 11.37 -16.74
CA ASP A 563 -44.56 10.97 -15.84
C ASP A 563 -44.20 11.30 -14.38
N PRO A 564 -44.63 12.46 -13.85
CA PRO A 564 -44.35 12.88 -12.48
C PRO A 564 -45.12 12.05 -11.42
N THR A 565 -45.96 11.10 -11.79
CA THR A 565 -46.58 10.19 -10.82
C THR A 565 -45.69 9.02 -10.42
N ILE A 566 -44.63 8.73 -11.21
CA ILE A 566 -43.67 7.67 -10.96
C ILE A 566 -42.53 8.15 -10.09
N CYS A 567 -41.96 9.32 -10.37
CA CYS A 567 -40.94 9.96 -9.57
C CYS A 567 -41.05 11.49 -9.63
N GLN A 568 -40.37 12.17 -8.75
CA GLN A 568 -40.25 13.63 -8.77
C GLN A 568 -38.76 14.02 -8.63
N ILE A 569 -38.40 15.17 -9.15
CA ILE A 569 -37.08 15.77 -9.05
C ILE A 569 -37.24 17.20 -8.52
N ASP A 570 -36.44 17.59 -7.57
CA ASP A 570 -36.45 18.97 -7.04
C ASP A 570 -35.48 19.88 -7.80
N GLU A 571 -35.43 21.15 -7.41
CA GLU A 571 -34.54 22.17 -7.99
C GLU A 571 -33.06 21.88 -7.75
N ASN A 572 -32.69 21.06 -6.77
CA ASN A 572 -31.34 20.64 -6.46
C ASN A 572 -30.95 19.36 -7.19
N GLY A 573 -31.84 18.80 -8.01
CA GLY A 573 -31.58 17.56 -8.74
C GLY A 573 -31.75 16.30 -7.89
N ILE A 574 -32.48 16.38 -6.77
CA ILE A 574 -32.77 15.23 -5.92
C ILE A 574 -33.99 14.50 -6.48
N LEU A 575 -33.76 13.26 -6.92
CA LEU A 575 -34.78 12.37 -7.46
C LEU A 575 -35.37 11.50 -6.35
N THR A 576 -36.71 11.45 -6.27
CA THR A 576 -37.46 10.65 -5.32
C THR A 576 -38.44 9.73 -6.05
N GLY A 577 -38.42 8.41 -5.77
CA GLY A 577 -39.37 7.44 -6.30
C GLY A 577 -40.71 7.50 -5.58
N LEU A 578 -41.81 7.47 -6.33
CA LEU A 578 -43.19 7.58 -5.79
C LEU A 578 -43.99 6.29 -5.99
N LYS A 579 -43.90 5.71 -7.18
CA LYS A 579 -44.76 4.57 -7.61
C LYS A 579 -43.97 3.66 -8.53
N ASN A 580 -44.25 2.35 -8.47
CA ASN A 580 -43.69 1.38 -9.40
C ASN A 580 -43.96 1.81 -10.83
N GLY A 581 -42.89 1.82 -11.66
CA GLY A 581 -43.01 2.18 -13.05
C GLY A 581 -41.69 2.67 -13.64
N ASN A 582 -41.78 3.11 -14.89
CA ASN A 582 -40.66 3.61 -15.66
C ASN A 582 -41.00 4.97 -16.23
N THR A 583 -40.07 5.89 -16.24
CA THR A 583 -40.22 7.23 -16.82
C THR A 583 -38.87 7.73 -17.30
N ASN A 584 -38.85 8.87 -18.01
CA ASN A 584 -37.61 9.58 -18.29
C ASN A 584 -37.64 10.93 -17.57
N ILE A 585 -36.46 11.33 -17.11
CA ILE A 585 -36.16 12.69 -16.70
C ILE A 585 -35.36 13.38 -17.80
N HIS A 586 -35.60 14.65 -18.01
CA HIS A 586 -34.91 15.48 -18.98
C HIS A 586 -34.25 16.63 -18.28
N GLY A 587 -32.97 16.88 -18.61
CA GLY A 587 -32.19 18.01 -18.15
C GLY A 587 -31.89 18.97 -19.30
N THR A 588 -31.98 20.26 -19.03
CA THR A 588 -31.53 21.31 -19.94
C THR A 588 -30.48 22.16 -19.21
N LEU A 589 -29.25 22.22 -19.75
CA LEU A 589 -28.17 23.05 -19.26
C LEU A 589 -27.68 23.96 -20.38
N GLY A 590 -28.10 25.21 -20.36
CA GLY A 590 -27.89 26.15 -21.48
C GLY A 590 -28.49 25.61 -22.79
N LYS A 591 -27.64 25.34 -23.79
CA LYS A 591 -28.06 24.75 -25.08
C LYS A 591 -28.07 23.22 -25.11
N ASN A 592 -27.51 22.58 -24.10
CA ASN A 592 -27.37 21.13 -24.03
C ASN A 592 -28.64 20.51 -23.43
N LYS A 593 -29.15 19.47 -24.09
CA LYS A 593 -30.27 18.67 -23.61
C LYS A 593 -29.82 17.22 -23.47
N PHE A 594 -30.21 16.62 -22.39
CA PHE A 594 -29.92 15.22 -22.08
C PHE A 594 -31.12 14.60 -21.35
N HIS A 595 -31.21 13.30 -21.33
CA HIS A 595 -32.29 12.57 -20.68
C HIS A 595 -31.74 11.32 -20.00
N GLN A 596 -32.50 10.83 -19.02
CA GLN A 596 -32.14 9.64 -18.25
C GLN A 596 -33.36 8.79 -18.03
N TYR A 597 -33.23 7.50 -18.31
CA TYR A 597 -34.25 6.51 -17.98
C TYR A 597 -34.24 6.21 -16.50
N VAL A 598 -35.40 6.23 -15.87
CA VAL A 598 -35.61 5.97 -14.44
C VAL A 598 -36.58 4.83 -14.25
N GLN A 599 -36.17 3.84 -13.50
CA GLN A 599 -37.04 2.77 -13.02
C GLN A 599 -37.22 2.92 -11.51
N VAL A 600 -38.47 2.94 -11.08
CA VAL A 600 -38.85 2.99 -9.66
C VAL A 600 -39.37 1.63 -9.24
N GLN A 601 -38.81 1.07 -8.17
CA GLN A 601 -39.32 -0.13 -7.53
C GLN A 601 -39.62 0.21 -6.05
N THR A 602 -40.89 0.32 -5.71
CA THR A 602 -41.28 0.67 -4.35
C THR A 602 -41.13 -0.52 -3.42
N VAL A 603 -40.65 -0.24 -2.23
CA VAL A 603 -40.52 -1.20 -1.13
C VAL A 603 -41.56 -0.86 -0.07
N ASN A 604 -42.46 -1.78 0.20
CA ASN A 604 -43.58 -1.57 1.11
C ASN A 604 -43.31 -2.11 2.52
N GLU A 605 -42.32 -2.95 2.69
CA GLU A 605 -41.94 -3.59 3.95
C GLU A 605 -40.51 -3.22 4.34
N SER A 606 -40.25 -3.07 5.64
CA SER A 606 -38.91 -2.78 6.14
C SER A 606 -37.95 -3.96 6.02
N SER A 607 -38.49 -5.18 5.94
CA SER A 607 -37.71 -6.42 5.74
C SER A 607 -38.44 -7.33 4.78
N ILE A 608 -37.76 -7.81 3.77
CA ILE A 608 -38.29 -8.70 2.75
C ILE A 608 -37.48 -10.01 2.76
N LEU A 609 -38.18 -11.15 2.83
CA LEU A 609 -37.55 -12.43 2.56
C LEU A 609 -37.24 -12.52 1.06
N TRP A 610 -35.97 -12.47 0.73
CA TRP A 610 -35.52 -12.49 -0.67
C TRP A 610 -35.37 -13.92 -1.21
N GLU A 611 -34.85 -14.83 -0.37
CA GLU A 611 -34.65 -16.23 -0.75
C GLU A 611 -34.77 -17.15 0.47
N ASN A 612 -35.56 -18.20 0.38
CA ASN A 612 -35.73 -19.20 1.45
C ASN A 612 -35.38 -20.64 1.02
N MET A 613 -35.07 -20.85 -0.25
CA MET A 613 -34.71 -22.14 -0.85
C MET A 613 -35.79 -23.22 -0.75
N VAL A 614 -37.00 -22.86 -0.37
CA VAL A 614 -38.15 -23.81 -0.25
C VAL A 614 -38.77 -24.10 -1.61
N GLU A 615 -38.89 -23.10 -2.45
CA GLU A 615 -39.39 -23.23 -3.83
C GLU A 615 -38.21 -23.45 -4.78
N VAL A 616 -37.52 -24.56 -4.56
CA VAL A 616 -36.29 -24.84 -5.31
C VAL A 616 -36.61 -25.48 -6.66
N ASP A 617 -37.02 -24.71 -7.58
CA ASP A 617 -37.02 -25.05 -9.00
C ASP A 617 -35.59 -24.95 -9.53
N GLU A 618 -34.77 -25.95 -9.29
CA GLU A 618 -33.44 -26.13 -9.91
C GLU A 618 -32.48 -24.91 -9.90
N ARG A 619 -32.88 -23.78 -9.27
CA ARG A 619 -32.08 -22.54 -9.24
C ARG A 619 -30.85 -22.67 -8.37
N TRP A 620 -30.94 -23.43 -7.29
CA TRP A 620 -29.86 -23.60 -6.35
C TRP A 620 -29.24 -25.00 -6.45
N THR A 621 -27.93 -25.07 -6.44
CA THR A 621 -27.20 -26.33 -6.35
C THR A 621 -26.20 -26.28 -5.22
N LEU A 622 -26.18 -27.33 -4.40
CA LEU A 622 -25.21 -27.52 -3.34
C LEU A 622 -24.14 -28.50 -3.85
N LYS A 623 -22.89 -28.03 -4.00
CA LYS A 623 -21.76 -28.83 -4.49
C LYS A 623 -20.68 -28.99 -3.44
N ALA A 624 -20.22 -30.22 -3.25
CA ALA A 624 -19.08 -30.52 -2.40
C ALA A 624 -17.77 -30.42 -3.19
N SER A 625 -16.69 -30.06 -2.51
CA SER A 625 -15.32 -30.10 -3.05
C SER A 625 -14.79 -31.51 -3.32
N SER A 626 -15.53 -32.52 -2.91
CA SER A 626 -15.20 -33.95 -3.10
C SER A 626 -16.40 -34.71 -3.64
N SER A 627 -16.19 -35.51 -4.67
CA SER A 627 -17.24 -36.39 -5.22
C SER A 627 -17.58 -37.62 -4.35
N SER A 628 -16.86 -37.79 -3.23
CA SER A 628 -17.02 -38.94 -2.34
C SER A 628 -18.23 -38.86 -1.39
N TRP A 629 -18.94 -37.72 -1.38
CA TRP A 629 -20.10 -37.51 -0.53
C TRP A 629 -21.21 -36.73 -1.25
N LYS A 630 -22.44 -36.92 -0.79
CA LYS A 630 -23.62 -36.36 -1.41
C LYS A 630 -24.04 -35.07 -0.70
N THR A 631 -24.46 -34.11 -1.48
CA THR A 631 -25.05 -32.85 -1.01
C THR A 631 -26.35 -32.60 -1.76
N ASP A 632 -27.32 -32.03 -1.07
CA ASP A 632 -28.65 -31.73 -1.62
C ASP A 632 -29.29 -30.59 -0.82
N ILE A 633 -30.31 -29.95 -1.38
CA ILE A 633 -31.19 -29.04 -0.67
C ILE A 633 -32.52 -29.76 -0.50
N LYS A 634 -32.97 -29.90 0.74
CA LYS A 634 -34.21 -30.64 1.08
C LYS A 634 -35.14 -29.81 1.95
N THR A 635 -36.37 -30.15 1.96
CA THR A 635 -37.38 -29.60 2.90
C THR A 635 -37.72 -30.59 4.00
N ASP A 636 -37.96 -30.12 5.22
CA ASP A 636 -38.45 -30.92 6.34
C ASP A 636 -39.96 -31.11 6.26
N ALA A 637 -40.53 -31.78 7.28
CA ALA A 637 -41.97 -32.04 7.37
C ALA A 637 -42.82 -30.77 7.51
N ASP A 638 -42.24 -29.69 7.97
CA ASP A 638 -42.84 -28.37 8.14
C ASP A 638 -42.65 -27.47 6.89
N GLY A 639 -42.00 -27.99 5.86
CA GLY A 639 -41.75 -27.28 4.61
C GLY A 639 -40.57 -26.29 4.69
N LYS A 640 -39.70 -26.40 5.69
CA LYS A 640 -38.50 -25.55 5.83
C LYS A 640 -37.29 -26.15 5.12
N ALA A 641 -36.52 -25.33 4.47
CA ALA A 641 -35.31 -25.78 3.76
C ALA A 641 -34.18 -26.14 4.71
N TYR A 642 -33.43 -27.17 4.34
CA TYR A 642 -32.16 -27.49 4.96
C TYR A 642 -31.13 -27.98 3.93
N LEU A 643 -29.84 -27.68 4.20
CA LEU A 643 -28.74 -28.15 3.40
C LEU A 643 -28.32 -29.54 3.91
N TYR A 644 -28.60 -30.57 3.12
CA TYR A 644 -28.23 -31.95 3.40
C TYR A 644 -26.81 -32.26 2.94
N MET A 645 -26.01 -32.85 3.82
CA MET A 645 -24.64 -33.29 3.51
C MET A 645 -24.35 -34.64 4.16
N ASN A 646 -24.05 -35.66 3.35
CA ASN A 646 -23.45 -36.88 3.88
C ASN A 646 -21.94 -36.72 3.87
N TYR A 647 -21.44 -36.07 4.95
CA TYR A 647 -20.05 -35.65 5.05
C TYR A 647 -19.09 -36.85 5.20
N ASN A 648 -18.10 -36.93 4.33
CA ASN A 648 -17.07 -37.95 4.33
C ASN A 648 -15.66 -37.40 4.08
N GLY A 649 -15.35 -36.21 4.63
CA GLY A 649 -14.02 -35.62 4.60
C GLY A 649 -13.76 -34.71 3.40
N GLY A 650 -14.51 -33.65 3.25
CA GLY A 650 -14.24 -32.54 2.33
C GLY A 650 -13.83 -31.27 3.08
N ARG A 651 -13.44 -30.21 2.33
CA ARG A 651 -13.04 -28.94 2.94
C ARG A 651 -14.02 -27.81 2.67
N VAL A 652 -14.74 -27.84 1.55
CA VAL A 652 -15.63 -26.75 1.12
C VAL A 652 -16.90 -27.32 0.51
N VAL A 653 -18.03 -26.70 0.83
CA VAL A 653 -19.30 -26.84 0.14
C VAL A 653 -19.68 -25.50 -0.43
N GLN A 654 -20.09 -25.49 -1.69
CA GLN A 654 -20.54 -24.28 -2.37
C GLN A 654 -22.01 -24.41 -2.72
N LEU A 655 -22.77 -23.42 -2.31
CA LEU A 655 -24.12 -23.16 -2.74
C LEU A 655 -24.05 -22.20 -3.93
N SER A 656 -24.45 -22.68 -5.08
CA SER A 656 -24.41 -21.92 -6.34
C SER A 656 -25.81 -21.67 -6.83
N LEU A 657 -26.04 -20.47 -7.35
CA LEU A 657 -27.25 -20.07 -8.02
C LEU A 657 -27.10 -20.30 -9.52
N THR A 658 -28.03 -20.98 -10.13
CA THR A 658 -28.03 -21.29 -11.57
C THR A 658 -28.80 -20.27 -12.42
N ALA A 659 -29.58 -19.39 -11.79
CA ALA A 659 -30.28 -18.29 -12.44
C ALA A 659 -29.75 -16.94 -11.91
N ASP A 660 -29.79 -15.92 -12.76
CA ASP A 660 -29.42 -14.56 -12.37
C ASP A 660 -30.41 -14.03 -11.31
N THR A 661 -30.03 -14.09 -10.05
CA THR A 661 -30.77 -13.46 -8.98
C THR A 661 -30.15 -12.11 -8.69
N VAL A 662 -30.90 -11.05 -8.95
CA VAL A 662 -30.45 -9.68 -8.81
C VAL A 662 -31.17 -8.99 -7.65
N LEU A 663 -30.41 -8.21 -6.91
CA LEU A 663 -30.96 -7.27 -5.93
C LEU A 663 -31.29 -5.97 -6.66
N TYR A 664 -32.56 -5.68 -6.74
CA TYR A 664 -33.05 -4.39 -7.17
C TYR A 664 -33.33 -3.54 -5.94
N SER A 665 -33.31 -2.23 -6.11
CA SER A 665 -33.51 -1.32 -4.99
C SER A 665 -32.30 -1.28 -4.02
N THR A 666 -32.34 -0.46 -3.01
CA THR A 666 -31.20 -0.13 -2.13
C THR A 666 -31.42 -0.60 -0.69
N PRO A 667 -31.27 -1.89 -0.37
CA PRO A 667 -31.34 -2.33 1.01
C PRO A 667 -30.17 -1.78 1.84
N LYS A 668 -30.40 -1.51 3.11
CA LYS A 668 -29.36 -1.07 4.06
C LYS A 668 -28.39 -2.18 4.38
N HIS A 669 -28.92 -3.41 4.53
CA HIS A 669 -28.11 -4.60 4.73
C HIS A 669 -28.86 -5.85 4.30
N LEU A 670 -28.11 -6.90 4.11
CA LEU A 670 -28.48 -8.25 3.83
C LEU A 670 -28.34 -9.08 5.11
N GLU A 671 -29.31 -9.91 5.46
CA GLU A 671 -29.24 -10.81 6.60
C GLU A 671 -29.37 -12.26 6.13
N LEU A 672 -28.37 -13.09 6.44
CA LEU A 672 -28.38 -14.53 6.17
C LEU A 672 -28.67 -15.28 7.46
N LYS A 673 -29.69 -16.15 7.45
CA LYS A 673 -30.08 -16.96 8.60
C LYS A 673 -29.95 -18.45 8.32
N PHE A 674 -29.18 -19.13 9.16
CA PHE A 674 -29.02 -20.59 9.15
C PHE A 674 -28.61 -21.11 10.52
N THR A 675 -28.72 -22.42 10.76
CA THR A 675 -28.30 -23.05 12.01
C THR A 675 -27.22 -24.10 11.75
N PRO A 676 -25.91 -23.81 12.05
CA PRO A 676 -24.85 -24.79 11.93
C PRO A 676 -25.11 -26.02 12.81
N GLN A 677 -24.76 -27.21 12.35
CA GLN A 677 -24.81 -28.43 13.14
C GLN A 677 -23.40 -28.88 13.55
N GLY A 678 -23.19 -29.00 14.87
CA GLY A 678 -21.89 -29.34 15.44
C GLY A 678 -20.77 -28.41 14.92
N ASN A 679 -19.54 -28.87 14.98
CA ASN A 679 -18.38 -28.11 14.56
C ASN A 679 -18.08 -28.26 13.05
N LEU A 680 -19.06 -28.63 12.21
CA LEU A 680 -18.79 -28.89 10.81
C LEU A 680 -18.39 -27.65 10.05
N ILE A 681 -19.12 -26.53 10.22
CA ILE A 681 -18.88 -25.27 9.50
C ILE A 681 -17.92 -24.41 10.30
N THR A 682 -16.79 -24.02 9.70
CA THR A 682 -15.77 -23.17 10.34
C THR A 682 -15.73 -21.77 9.76
N ARG A 683 -16.30 -21.57 8.56
CA ARG A 683 -16.33 -20.28 7.89
C ARG A 683 -17.44 -20.25 6.85
N LEU A 684 -18.05 -19.10 6.70
CA LEU A 684 -18.96 -18.78 5.60
C LEU A 684 -18.37 -17.64 4.77
N ASP A 685 -18.34 -17.82 3.46
CA ASP A 685 -17.99 -16.80 2.49
C ASP A 685 -19.20 -16.49 1.61
N PHE A 686 -19.53 -15.20 1.48
CA PHE A 686 -20.66 -14.69 0.73
C PHE A 686 -20.17 -13.73 -0.36
N GLY A 687 -20.35 -14.09 -1.62
CA GLY A 687 -19.88 -13.31 -2.76
C GLY A 687 -21.02 -12.60 -3.48
N LEU A 688 -20.86 -11.32 -3.72
CA LEU A 688 -21.72 -10.46 -4.51
C LEU A 688 -20.92 -9.81 -5.63
N VAL A 689 -21.60 -9.34 -6.67
CA VAL A 689 -21.01 -8.55 -7.73
C VAL A 689 -21.94 -7.41 -8.11
N THR A 690 -21.38 -6.20 -8.20
CA THR A 690 -22.12 -4.99 -8.57
C THR A 690 -22.46 -4.97 -10.06
N ASN A 691 -23.32 -4.06 -10.47
CA ASN A 691 -23.67 -3.84 -11.88
C ASN A 691 -22.45 -3.53 -12.76
N ASN A 692 -21.47 -2.82 -12.24
CA ASN A 692 -20.24 -2.47 -12.93
C ASN A 692 -19.10 -3.50 -12.76
N GLY A 693 -19.42 -4.70 -12.21
CA GLY A 693 -18.47 -5.83 -12.12
C GLY A 693 -17.50 -5.81 -10.95
N ILE A 694 -17.75 -4.99 -9.92
CA ILE A 694 -16.94 -4.99 -8.72
C ILE A 694 -17.36 -6.15 -7.82
N ASP A 695 -16.41 -7.00 -7.44
CA ASP A 695 -16.62 -8.11 -6.52
C ASP A 695 -16.62 -7.62 -5.05
N GLY A 696 -17.66 -8.00 -4.30
CA GLY A 696 -17.75 -7.87 -2.85
C GLY A 696 -17.75 -9.24 -2.19
N ASN A 697 -16.78 -9.52 -1.31
CA ASN A 697 -16.70 -10.78 -0.60
C ASN A 697 -16.76 -10.54 0.91
N TYR A 698 -17.76 -11.12 1.54
CA TYR A 698 -17.91 -11.11 2.99
C TYR A 698 -17.51 -12.47 3.57
N ALA A 699 -16.78 -12.48 4.67
CA ALA A 699 -16.37 -13.70 5.37
C ALA A 699 -16.76 -13.64 6.84
N CYS A 700 -17.48 -14.66 7.31
CA CYS A 700 -17.77 -14.87 8.72
C CYS A 700 -16.99 -16.09 9.23
N VAL A 701 -16.17 -15.91 10.26
CA VAL A 701 -15.38 -16.98 10.89
C VAL A 701 -15.87 -17.32 12.30
N ASP A 702 -16.71 -16.46 12.88
CA ASP A 702 -17.30 -16.67 14.21
C ASP A 702 -18.58 -17.49 14.10
N ILE A 703 -18.44 -18.78 13.78
CA ILE A 703 -19.55 -19.72 13.64
C ILE A 703 -19.81 -20.42 14.97
N THR A 704 -21.01 -20.22 15.53
CA THR A 704 -21.41 -20.87 16.80
C THR A 704 -22.16 -22.16 16.51
N PRO A 705 -21.62 -23.33 16.91
CA PRO A 705 -22.28 -24.61 16.68
C PRO A 705 -23.66 -24.72 17.36
N ASP A 706 -24.59 -25.37 16.67
CA ASP A 706 -25.91 -25.71 17.18
C ASP A 706 -26.76 -24.53 17.70
N GLN A 707 -26.42 -23.31 17.22
CA GLN A 707 -27.19 -22.11 17.55
C GLN A 707 -27.66 -21.41 16.26
N PRO A 708 -28.85 -20.85 16.21
CA PRO A 708 -29.28 -20.03 15.08
C PRO A 708 -28.34 -18.86 14.87
N MET A 709 -27.83 -18.74 13.68
CA MET A 709 -26.94 -17.65 13.23
C MET A 709 -27.74 -16.62 12.43
N SER A 710 -27.47 -15.34 12.68
CA SER A 710 -27.95 -14.22 11.90
C SER A 710 -26.73 -13.37 11.49
N ILE A 711 -26.38 -13.42 10.21
CA ILE A 711 -25.21 -12.74 9.68
C ILE A 711 -25.66 -11.52 8.89
N ASN A 712 -25.32 -10.35 9.39
CA ASN A 712 -25.67 -9.07 8.75
C ASN A 712 -24.53 -8.57 7.90
N ILE A 713 -24.81 -8.29 6.62
CA ILE A 713 -23.87 -7.81 5.63
C ILE A 713 -24.29 -6.40 5.20
N ASN A 714 -23.54 -5.40 5.65
CA ASN A 714 -23.74 -4.02 5.21
C ASN A 714 -23.13 -3.84 3.81
N LEU A 715 -23.96 -3.48 2.81
CA LEU A 715 -23.54 -3.40 1.41
C LEU A 715 -22.64 -2.20 1.15
N ASP A 716 -22.88 -1.06 1.80
CA ASP A 716 -22.02 0.12 1.67
C ASP A 716 -20.61 -0.17 2.17
N SER A 717 -20.50 -0.84 3.32
CA SER A 717 -19.19 -1.27 3.85
C SER A 717 -18.52 -2.32 2.99
N LEU A 718 -19.30 -3.25 2.43
CA LEU A 718 -18.76 -4.34 1.60
C LEU A 718 -18.13 -3.82 0.31
N PHE A 719 -18.75 -2.81 -0.31
CA PHE A 719 -18.28 -2.21 -1.57
C PHE A 719 -17.52 -0.89 -1.36
N ASN A 720 -17.33 -0.48 -0.11
CA ASN A 720 -16.68 0.78 0.25
C ASN A 720 -17.33 2.00 -0.42
N VAL A 721 -18.66 2.04 -0.39
CA VAL A 721 -19.49 3.12 -0.93
C VAL A 721 -20.39 3.67 0.18
N LYS A 722 -21.06 4.77 -0.08
CA LYS A 722 -22.08 5.32 0.80
C LYS A 722 -23.33 5.65 -0.01
N ASP A 723 -24.41 4.89 0.22
CA ASP A 723 -25.71 5.07 -0.44
C ASP A 723 -25.63 5.19 -1.99
N ASP A 724 -24.62 4.56 -2.62
CA ASP A 724 -24.39 4.65 -4.06
C ASP A 724 -25.33 3.71 -4.83
N ILE A 725 -26.31 4.25 -5.53
CA ILE A 725 -27.23 3.46 -6.37
C ILE A 725 -26.56 2.87 -7.62
N ALA A 726 -25.37 3.35 -8.01
CA ALA A 726 -24.65 2.85 -9.20
C ALA A 726 -24.18 1.41 -9.05
N ILE A 727 -24.08 0.90 -7.82
CA ILE A 727 -23.73 -0.51 -7.58
C ILE A 727 -24.88 -1.47 -7.95
N TYR A 728 -26.12 -0.99 -8.10
CA TYR A 728 -27.31 -1.82 -8.40
C TYR A 728 -27.59 -1.91 -9.91
N PRO A 729 -28.16 -3.02 -10.38
CA PRO A 729 -28.51 -4.20 -9.59
C PRO A 729 -27.28 -4.99 -9.14
N ILE A 730 -27.34 -5.54 -7.91
CA ILE A 730 -26.30 -6.41 -7.37
C ILE A 730 -26.69 -7.86 -7.63
N LYS A 731 -25.74 -8.68 -8.08
CA LYS A 731 -25.90 -10.10 -8.30
C LYS A 731 -25.26 -10.92 -7.19
N LEU A 732 -25.95 -11.99 -6.77
CA LEU A 732 -25.36 -13.00 -5.94
C LEU A 732 -24.40 -13.86 -6.77
N LYS A 733 -23.15 -13.96 -6.33
CA LYS A 733 -22.11 -14.73 -7.01
C LYS A 733 -22.04 -16.16 -6.46
N ASN A 734 -21.90 -16.28 -5.14
CA ASN A 734 -21.82 -17.58 -4.45
C ASN A 734 -21.98 -17.43 -2.94
N ILE A 735 -22.40 -18.53 -2.32
CA ILE A 735 -22.29 -18.75 -0.87
C ILE A 735 -21.45 -20.02 -0.70
N SER A 736 -20.38 -19.97 0.10
CA SER A 736 -19.57 -21.15 0.37
C SER A 736 -19.31 -21.35 1.86
N PHE A 737 -19.30 -22.59 2.28
CA PHE A 737 -19.00 -22.99 3.65
C PHE A 737 -17.67 -23.76 3.66
N SER A 738 -16.71 -23.30 4.45
CA SER A 738 -15.52 -24.06 4.77
C SER A 738 -15.84 -25.03 5.93
N LEU A 739 -15.40 -26.27 5.79
CA LEU A 739 -15.70 -27.36 6.71
C LEU A 739 -14.47 -27.79 7.51
N ASP A 740 -14.68 -28.16 8.76
CA ASP A 740 -13.63 -28.76 9.57
C ASP A 740 -13.29 -30.15 9.05
N LYS A 741 -12.02 -30.34 8.66
CA LYS A 741 -11.51 -31.65 8.23
C LYS A 741 -11.59 -32.76 9.29
N ASN A 742 -11.70 -32.38 10.57
CA ASN A 742 -11.79 -33.28 11.70
C ASN A 742 -13.23 -33.52 12.17
N ALA A 743 -14.24 -32.93 11.49
CA ALA A 743 -15.63 -33.16 11.83
C ALA A 743 -16.01 -34.62 11.61
N ASP A 744 -17.00 -35.10 12.40
CA ASP A 744 -17.52 -36.45 12.31
C ASP A 744 -18.03 -36.76 10.88
N LYS A 745 -17.66 -37.92 10.36
CA LYS A 745 -18.17 -38.41 9.09
C LYS A 745 -19.55 -38.97 9.27
N LYS A 746 -20.57 -38.13 9.06
CA LYS A 746 -21.98 -38.50 9.23
C LYS A 746 -22.86 -37.61 8.35
N GLU A 747 -24.14 -37.81 8.41
CA GLU A 747 -25.15 -36.96 7.83
C GLU A 747 -25.37 -35.69 8.65
N TYR A 748 -25.40 -34.54 7.97
CA TYR A 748 -25.72 -33.24 8.53
C TYR A 748 -26.93 -32.64 7.80
N ASN A 749 -27.85 -32.07 8.54
CA ASN A 749 -29.01 -31.36 8.00
C ASN A 749 -28.99 -29.94 8.58
N ILE A 750 -28.44 -28.99 7.82
CA ILE A 750 -28.23 -27.64 8.31
C ILE A 750 -29.46 -26.80 7.93
N PRO A 751 -30.31 -26.42 8.90
CA PRO A 751 -31.47 -25.58 8.63
C PRO A 751 -31.04 -24.26 8.00
N PHE A 752 -31.72 -23.88 6.91
CA PHE A 752 -31.52 -22.63 6.22
C PHE A 752 -32.83 -21.83 6.24
N GLU A 753 -32.84 -20.73 7.01
CA GLU A 753 -34.07 -19.94 7.20
C GLU A 753 -34.27 -18.92 6.08
N GLY A 754 -33.21 -18.49 5.42
CA GLY A 754 -33.27 -17.63 4.25
C GLY A 754 -32.32 -16.45 4.26
N ILE A 755 -32.47 -15.66 3.22
CA ILE A 755 -31.77 -14.39 3.01
C ILE A 755 -32.80 -13.28 3.00
N TYR A 756 -32.61 -12.30 3.87
CA TYR A 756 -33.53 -11.17 4.04
C TYR A 756 -32.87 -9.88 3.58
N LEU A 757 -33.65 -8.98 3.00
CA LEU A 757 -33.26 -7.61 2.64
C LEU A 757 -33.90 -6.66 3.64
N HIS A 758 -33.07 -5.79 4.24
CA HIS A 758 -33.54 -4.79 5.19
C HIS A 758 -33.38 -3.39 4.62
N TYR A 759 -34.46 -2.65 4.52
CA TYR A 759 -34.53 -1.31 3.90
C TYR A 759 -34.53 -0.17 4.93
N GLY A 760 -34.55 -0.45 6.21
CA GLY A 760 -34.72 0.54 7.28
C GLY A 760 -36.19 0.97 7.48
N GLU A 761 -36.43 1.87 8.44
CA GLU A 761 -37.76 2.41 8.67
C GLU A 761 -38.17 3.30 7.49
N LYS A 762 -39.43 3.19 7.03
CA LYS A 762 -40.01 4.10 6.03
C LYS A 762 -39.91 5.54 6.49
N THR A 763 -39.25 6.38 5.76
CA THR A 763 -39.51 7.82 5.82
C THR A 763 -40.82 8.07 5.04
N GLY A 764 -41.93 8.06 5.74
CA GLY A 764 -43.22 8.18 5.10
C GLY A 764 -43.39 9.53 4.39
N THR A 765 -43.61 9.48 3.08
CA THR A 765 -44.15 10.60 2.30
C THR A 765 -45.68 10.45 2.20
N GLY A 766 -46.35 10.43 3.29
CA GLY A 766 -47.82 10.38 3.31
C GLY A 766 -48.32 10.58 4.73
N LEU A 767 -49.30 11.45 4.88
CA LEU A 767 -50.10 11.63 6.07
C LEU A 767 -50.80 10.34 6.49
N GLU A 768 -50.05 9.37 7.02
CA GLU A 768 -50.63 8.31 7.83
C GLU A 768 -50.22 8.58 9.27
N SER A 769 -51.22 8.98 10.06
CA SER A 769 -51.27 9.09 11.53
C SER A 769 -49.91 9.13 12.25
N LEU A 770 -49.62 10.26 12.83
CA LEU A 770 -48.64 10.43 13.90
C LEU A 770 -48.71 9.24 14.85
N PRO A 771 -47.60 8.54 15.14
CA PRO A 771 -47.63 7.52 16.17
C PRO A 771 -47.99 8.19 17.48
N THR A 772 -49.04 7.69 18.11
CA THR A 772 -49.39 8.05 19.50
C THR A 772 -48.19 7.77 20.39
N PRO A 773 -47.67 8.72 21.16
CA PRO A 773 -46.49 8.53 21.97
C PRO A 773 -46.76 7.52 23.05
N SER A 774 -46.18 6.35 22.98
CA SER A 774 -46.09 5.43 24.11
C SER A 774 -44.87 5.81 24.94
N SER A 775 -45.09 6.45 26.08
CA SER A 775 -44.16 6.80 27.17
C SER A 775 -43.19 7.97 26.88
N PRO A 776 -43.00 8.88 27.84
CA PRO A 776 -42.13 10.05 27.65
C PRO A 776 -40.64 9.66 27.68
N SER A 777 -40.04 9.51 26.52
CA SER A 777 -38.58 9.59 26.45
C SER A 777 -38.19 11.07 26.37
N ASN A 778 -37.30 11.51 27.23
CA ASN A 778 -36.75 12.89 27.22
C ASN A 778 -35.82 13.16 26.01
N ALA A 779 -35.72 12.27 25.07
CA ALA A 779 -34.91 12.44 23.85
C ALA A 779 -35.69 13.23 22.80
N ALA A 780 -35.04 14.24 22.23
CA ALA A 780 -35.59 15.01 21.11
C ALA A 780 -35.64 14.13 19.84
N GLN A 781 -36.78 14.01 19.19
CA GLN A 781 -36.96 13.31 17.92
C GLN A 781 -36.90 14.33 16.78
N LYS A 782 -36.28 13.97 15.66
CA LYS A 782 -36.25 14.77 14.45
C LYS A 782 -37.27 14.19 13.44
N MET A 783 -38.04 15.05 12.80
CA MET A 783 -39.03 14.68 11.79
C MET A 783 -38.93 15.66 10.61
N LEU A 784 -38.92 15.13 9.40
CA LEU A 784 -39.05 15.95 8.19
C LEU A 784 -40.52 16.01 7.78
N TYR A 785 -41.09 17.20 7.70
CA TYR A 785 -42.49 17.44 7.31
C TYR A 785 -42.53 18.56 6.27
N ASN A 786 -43.13 18.30 5.12
CA ASN A 786 -43.20 19.24 3.99
C ASN A 786 -41.86 19.94 3.66
N GLY A 787 -40.75 19.16 3.63
CA GLY A 787 -39.42 19.70 3.33
C GLY A 787 -38.77 20.48 4.48
N GLN A 788 -39.40 20.57 5.64
CA GLN A 788 -38.84 21.25 6.82
C GLN A 788 -38.49 20.25 7.92
N LEU A 789 -37.27 20.33 8.45
CA LEU A 789 -36.83 19.53 9.58
C LEU A 789 -37.45 20.10 10.88
N LEU A 790 -38.29 19.30 11.51
CA LEU A 790 -38.91 19.59 12.78
C LEU A 790 -38.26 18.78 13.91
N ILE A 791 -38.19 19.36 15.11
CA ILE A 791 -37.67 18.72 16.32
C ILE A 791 -38.84 18.57 17.30
N ILE A 792 -39.18 17.35 17.67
CA ILE A 792 -40.20 17.05 18.66
C ILE A 792 -39.51 16.76 19.98
N LYS A 793 -39.85 17.53 21.02
CA LYS A 793 -39.34 17.35 22.37
C LYS A 793 -40.43 17.72 23.39
N ASN A 794 -40.66 16.79 24.34
CA ASN A 794 -41.68 17.01 25.38
C ASN A 794 -43.06 17.35 24.82
N ASN A 795 -43.52 16.65 23.76
CA ASN A 795 -44.79 16.89 23.05
C ASN A 795 -44.94 18.27 22.41
N LYS A 796 -43.84 18.95 22.16
CA LYS A 796 -43.79 20.23 21.43
C LYS A 796 -42.98 20.08 20.17
N ILE A 797 -43.38 20.82 19.14
CA ILE A 797 -42.71 20.82 17.84
C ILE A 797 -41.92 22.11 17.70
N TYR A 798 -40.68 22.03 17.32
CA TYR A 798 -39.77 23.15 17.11
C TYR A 798 -39.22 23.12 15.69
N ASN A 799 -38.94 24.29 15.11
CA ASN A 799 -38.16 24.38 13.88
C ASN A 799 -36.66 24.18 14.19
N ILE A 800 -35.83 24.12 13.16
CA ILE A 800 -34.34 23.91 13.28
C ILE A 800 -33.65 25.04 14.08
N LEU A 801 -34.31 26.21 14.24
CA LEU A 801 -33.79 27.35 15.01
C LEU A 801 -34.24 27.28 16.48
N GLY A 802 -34.97 26.23 16.88
CA GLY A 802 -35.46 26.05 18.25
C GLY A 802 -36.70 26.84 18.60
N HIS A 803 -37.42 27.41 17.64
CA HIS A 803 -38.69 28.11 17.88
C HIS A 803 -39.84 27.09 17.91
N GLU A 804 -40.70 27.20 18.94
CA GLU A 804 -41.89 26.36 19.06
C GLU A 804 -42.91 26.72 17.97
N ILE A 805 -43.39 25.70 17.26
CA ILE A 805 -44.44 25.84 16.23
C ILE A 805 -45.78 25.57 16.87
N THR A 806 -46.58 26.60 17.00
CA THR A 806 -47.90 26.55 17.68
C THR A 806 -49.09 26.41 16.75
N GLU A 807 -48.89 26.43 15.44
CA GLU A 807 -49.97 26.21 14.46
C GLU A 807 -50.25 24.70 14.27
N LYS A 808 -51.54 24.35 14.30
CA LYS A 808 -51.99 22.98 14.07
C LYS A 808 -51.75 22.64 12.59
N TYR A 809 -50.83 21.76 12.33
CA TYR A 809 -50.70 21.09 11.04
C TYR A 809 -51.63 19.89 10.95
#